data_283a7f86387d728aa6c316ae3c59095f
#
_entry.id   283a7f86387d728aa6c316ae3c59095f
#
_cell.length_a   1.000
_cell.length_b   1.000
_cell.length_c   1.000
_cell.angle_alpha   90.00
_cell.angle_beta   90.00
_cell.angle_gamma   90.00
#
_symmetry.space_group_name_H-M   'P 1'
#
loop_
_entity.id
_entity.type
_entity.pdbx_description
1 polymer ?
#
loop_
_entity_poly.entity_id
_entity_poly.type
_entity_poly.pdbx_seq_one_letter_code
_entity_poly.pdbx_strand_id
1 'polypeptide(L)'
;MAEGNIELTHVGSLCTPDPQTQLLNAWKSKDYDSFRKLLKQPVVSADHWYGEPVHATLLYLACKDDAVDYVQALLEAKVQPNNLNQIRNKAPIHIAAERAKPEVLEALLKDKRTDVNILDNSGDTPLHIIAKKKLKSQSEDTIHCIQFLMQHKGIKVNVCNKKGYTPVHYAALYSTEQVVKTILECAGDDLDIDTYKAGLKEKSAREIILENFPELAELLPEEGRPGNKKETVDSSTLFKYLYERDFDSFITGISVVSREELDNTDGSSTLLQYCAKEGLVSPARALLDRDVDPNATCLADCRPPAFLACYSGQLGILDLLFQKHGPHSVDLIDGLDARETALHAVLKSPRADTSVFHTDYTGCLNLLLQNLPRLQIDINAADHKGNTALHYAAQNDDSSAVRSLLKYGAYIGIRNVLGEPPLANMSPKVLEAFLNDCLDTKGKFPREDMYEVTFSYKFLVPPPRESCMQQQQQQPSVQVALPLNDCDSPREPLAHQNISTARINTETEPLLYISQSRDLRYLLKHPIFTSFLDLKWHRIRIFFFLNLIFYILFVAVLTLYILLWYSKPHVVDSYNDSVNIISSGEIEKSATETMEIIKYNASGFWWAVLIVFLALLTVRELFQLVVFSSKYFKNPENYLEFILLVTSAAILFSDWVHGHARPHFSAVAILLSWAELVLLIGRHPSLSVNIEMFKRVSCNFLKFLAWYAILIVAFALSFYALFRGCDGATECGEAGDSNENFFLHPGMSVFKTVVMLTGEFDMTSIPFVSFPGTSHIVFILFIFLIAIVLFNLLNGLAVSDTQAIRDDAEIVSYMSRVRLMSDIESLFQSPSHLFVGTLRRICCCWPTVSLKPIARRIYLFPYKVPCNVIGVLPNQGSRIMFCTHQKKRQEIEEKTTQCCPHGCGSSTLDPQILKKAMEIINNRDKVSDLDEVKTKLDEVKTELKEFELRFDRMEKSWKETEVKLKRTLDILHRSDSSSRK
;
A
#
# COMPACT_ATOMS: atom_id res chain seq x y z
N MET A 1 43.07 -0.96 -1.98
CA MET A 1 43.22 -2.26 -1.29
C MET A 1 41.85 -2.64 -0.80
N ALA A 2 41.14 -3.62 -1.19
CA ALA A 2 41.34 -4.91 -1.75
C ALA A 2 40.20 -5.18 -2.76
N GLU A 3 40.57 -5.75 -3.86
CA GLU A 3 39.70 -6.40 -4.84
C GLU A 3 39.19 -7.69 -4.25
N GLY A 4 37.89 -7.91 -4.39
CA GLY A 4 37.24 -9.20 -4.11
C GLY A 4 36.55 -9.69 -5.36
N ASN A 5 37.24 -10.55 -6.11
CA ASN A 5 36.69 -11.35 -7.19
C ASN A 5 35.62 -12.28 -6.66
N ILE A 6 34.43 -12.21 -7.21
CA ILE A 6 33.43 -13.27 -7.09
C ILE A 6 33.30 -13.94 -8.46
N GLU A 7 33.88 -15.13 -8.54
CA GLU A 7 33.64 -16.09 -9.62
C GLU A 7 32.19 -16.54 -9.61
N LEU A 8 31.50 -16.33 -10.72
CA LEU A 8 30.20 -16.93 -11.03
C LEU A 8 30.45 -18.23 -11.82
N THR A 9 30.24 -19.34 -11.17
CA THR A 9 30.19 -20.67 -11.77
C THR A 9 28.97 -20.82 -12.69
N HIS A 10 29.23 -21.37 -13.85
CA HIS A 10 28.33 -21.78 -14.93
C HIS A 10 27.08 -22.55 -14.50
N VAL A 11 25.92 -22.10 -15.02
CA VAL A 11 24.90 -23.02 -15.54
C VAL A 11 24.47 -22.48 -16.92
N GLY A 12 24.71 -23.28 -17.93
CA GLY A 12 24.50 -22.89 -19.31
C GLY A 12 23.04 -22.87 -19.74
N SER A 13 22.70 -21.78 -20.44
CA SER A 13 21.67 -21.74 -21.45
C SER A 13 22.12 -20.76 -22.50
N LEU A 14 22.29 -21.18 -23.74
CA LEU A 14 22.66 -20.38 -24.90
C LEU A 14 21.50 -19.38 -25.20
N CYS A 15 21.51 -18.24 -24.52
CA CYS A 15 20.87 -17.03 -24.98
C CYS A 15 21.95 -16.11 -25.51
N THR A 16 21.94 -15.83 -26.80
CA THR A 16 22.74 -14.74 -27.38
C THR A 16 22.40 -13.46 -26.59
N PRO A 17 23.39 -12.72 -26.07
CA PRO A 17 23.11 -11.50 -25.31
C PRO A 17 22.28 -10.55 -26.17
N ASP A 18 21.30 -9.89 -25.53
CA ASP A 18 20.45 -8.88 -26.14
C ASP A 18 21.29 -7.91 -26.99
N PRO A 19 20.87 -7.52 -28.20
CA PRO A 19 21.60 -6.59 -29.07
C PRO A 19 22.02 -5.29 -28.38
N GLN A 20 21.22 -4.80 -27.43
CA GLN A 20 21.58 -3.63 -26.61
C GLN A 20 22.78 -3.90 -25.69
N THR A 21 22.81 -5.08 -25.09
CA THR A 21 23.94 -5.51 -24.24
C THR A 21 25.20 -5.73 -25.07
N GLN A 22 25.08 -6.22 -26.31
CA GLN A 22 26.19 -6.36 -27.23
C GLN A 22 26.78 -5.00 -27.62
N LEU A 23 25.93 -3.99 -27.85
CA LEU A 23 26.36 -2.63 -28.15
C LEU A 23 27.13 -2.01 -26.97
N LEU A 24 26.65 -2.18 -25.73
CA LEU A 24 27.35 -1.72 -24.54
C LEU A 24 28.66 -2.45 -24.30
N ASN A 25 28.72 -3.75 -24.60
CA ASN A 25 29.96 -4.53 -24.48
C ASN A 25 30.98 -4.11 -25.54
N ALA A 26 30.58 -3.85 -26.79
CA ALA A 26 31.45 -3.30 -27.85
C ALA A 26 32.00 -1.91 -27.44
N TRP A 27 31.20 -1.06 -26.80
CA TRP A 27 31.66 0.17 -26.20
C TRP A 27 32.72 -0.05 -25.10
N LYS A 28 32.44 -0.96 -24.14
CA LYS A 28 33.34 -1.25 -23.00
C LYS A 28 34.68 -1.87 -23.48
N SER A 29 34.62 -2.72 -24.50
CA SER A 29 35.82 -3.35 -25.08
C SER A 29 36.61 -2.43 -26.03
N LYS A 30 36.05 -1.25 -26.30
CA LYS A 30 36.62 -0.28 -27.28
C LYS A 30 36.75 -0.85 -28.71
N ASP A 31 35.88 -1.79 -29.07
CA ASP A 31 35.80 -2.35 -30.42
C ASP A 31 34.90 -1.48 -31.30
N TYR A 32 35.48 -0.51 -31.98
CA TYR A 32 34.82 0.48 -32.81
C TYR A 32 34.13 -0.17 -34.03
N ASP A 33 34.76 -1.15 -34.65
CA ASP A 33 34.20 -1.78 -35.86
C ASP A 33 32.95 -2.60 -35.57
N SER A 34 32.97 -3.36 -34.49
CA SER A 34 31.77 -4.08 -34.01
C SER A 34 30.69 -3.12 -33.54
N PHE A 35 31.05 -2.05 -32.85
CA PHE A 35 30.11 -1.02 -32.41
C PHE A 35 29.40 -0.36 -33.61
N ARG A 36 30.13 0.06 -34.64
CA ARG A 36 29.55 0.68 -35.84
C ARG A 36 28.66 -0.28 -36.64
N LYS A 37 29.01 -1.57 -36.68
CA LYS A 37 28.20 -2.60 -37.30
C LYS A 37 26.89 -2.82 -36.57
N LEU A 38 26.93 -2.85 -35.23
CA LEU A 38 25.72 -3.03 -34.37
C LEU A 38 24.79 -1.82 -34.47
N LEU A 39 25.28 -0.59 -34.53
CA LEU A 39 24.49 0.62 -34.72
C LEU A 39 23.66 0.66 -36.00
N LYS A 40 24.07 -0.07 -37.03
CA LYS A 40 23.34 -0.15 -38.31
C LYS A 40 22.22 -1.17 -38.29
N GLN A 41 22.04 -1.96 -37.22
CA GLN A 41 21.01 -2.95 -37.10
C GLN A 41 19.67 -2.31 -36.66
N PRO A 42 18.54 -2.60 -37.33
CA PRO A 42 17.26 -1.96 -37.06
C PRO A 42 16.66 -2.33 -35.67
N VAL A 43 17.19 -3.36 -35.02
CA VAL A 43 16.75 -3.84 -33.70
C VAL A 43 17.41 -3.08 -32.54
N VAL A 44 18.50 -2.35 -32.81
CA VAL A 44 19.28 -1.64 -31.78
C VAL A 44 18.79 -0.21 -31.65
N SER A 45 18.28 0.17 -30.50
CA SER A 45 17.95 1.55 -30.21
C SER A 45 19.20 2.29 -29.75
N ALA A 46 19.69 3.20 -30.57
CA ALA A 46 20.89 4.00 -30.27
C ALA A 46 20.66 5.01 -29.11
N ASP A 47 19.41 5.37 -28.84
CA ASP A 47 18.97 6.22 -27.72
C ASP A 47 18.66 5.44 -26.43
N HIS A 48 19.05 4.16 -26.37
CA HIS A 48 18.75 3.31 -25.20
C HIS A 48 19.39 3.86 -23.91
N TRP A 49 18.58 3.85 -22.86
CA TRP A 49 18.99 4.22 -21.52
C TRP A 49 19.55 3.01 -20.77
N TYR A 50 20.78 3.12 -20.32
CA TYR A 50 21.43 2.09 -19.50
C TYR A 50 21.23 2.45 -18.03
N GLY A 51 20.54 1.58 -17.26
CA GLY A 51 20.30 1.71 -15.83
C GLY A 51 21.54 1.55 -14.96
N GLU A 52 21.38 1.09 -13.73
CA GLU A 52 22.50 0.90 -12.81
C GLU A 52 23.60 -0.02 -13.40
N PRO A 53 24.87 0.33 -13.24
CA PRO A 53 25.45 1.52 -12.59
C PRO A 53 25.64 2.72 -13.52
N VAL A 54 25.16 2.69 -14.75
CA VAL A 54 25.51 3.63 -15.83
C VAL A 54 24.66 4.91 -15.81
N HIS A 55 23.33 4.79 -15.64
CA HIS A 55 22.35 5.89 -15.59
C HIS A 55 22.46 6.96 -16.70
N ALA A 56 22.82 6.58 -17.91
CA ALA A 56 23.03 7.49 -19.04
C ALA A 56 22.88 6.78 -20.39
N THR A 57 22.78 7.59 -21.47
CA THR A 57 22.85 7.11 -22.86
C THR A 57 24.30 6.89 -23.29
N LEU A 58 24.51 6.09 -24.35
CA LEU A 58 25.85 5.88 -24.88
C LEU A 58 26.50 7.20 -25.40
N LEU A 59 25.71 8.12 -25.96
CA LEU A 59 26.23 9.42 -26.39
C LEU A 59 26.79 10.22 -25.20
N TYR A 60 26.10 10.20 -24.05
CA TYR A 60 26.59 10.84 -22.84
C TYR A 60 27.91 10.22 -22.37
N LEU A 61 28.06 8.89 -22.43
CA LEU A 61 29.27 8.19 -22.05
C LEU A 61 30.42 8.48 -23.03
N ALA A 62 30.11 8.48 -24.33
CA ALA A 62 31.09 8.79 -25.35
C ALA A 62 31.68 10.21 -25.18
N CYS A 63 30.84 11.18 -24.86
CA CYS A 63 31.26 12.54 -24.54
C CYS A 63 32.07 12.62 -23.23
N LYS A 64 31.75 11.78 -22.25
CA LYS A 64 32.47 11.71 -20.98
C LYS A 64 33.85 11.11 -21.14
N ASP A 65 34.03 10.09 -21.99
CA ASP A 65 35.26 9.33 -22.15
C ASP A 65 36.13 9.85 -23.30
N ASP A 66 35.77 11.01 -23.92
CA ASP A 66 36.50 11.69 -24.99
C ASP A 66 36.63 10.84 -26.27
N ALA A 67 35.60 10.05 -26.55
CA ALA A 67 35.62 9.13 -27.69
C ALA A 67 34.97 9.75 -28.93
N VAL A 68 35.69 10.63 -29.63
CA VAL A 68 35.17 11.44 -30.76
C VAL A 68 34.56 10.58 -31.87
N ASP A 69 35.29 9.48 -32.28
CA ASP A 69 34.80 8.58 -33.32
C ASP A 69 33.44 7.95 -32.98
N TYR A 70 33.22 7.58 -31.71
CA TYR A 70 31.97 7.02 -31.24
C TYR A 70 30.86 8.10 -31.16
N VAL A 71 31.21 9.32 -30.78
CA VAL A 71 30.26 10.46 -30.80
C VAL A 71 29.76 10.70 -32.22
N GLN A 72 30.67 10.73 -33.19
CA GLN A 72 30.32 10.93 -34.60
C GLN A 72 29.44 9.78 -35.10
N ALA A 73 29.80 8.53 -34.82
CA ALA A 73 29.02 7.35 -35.23
C ALA A 73 27.58 7.36 -34.65
N LEU A 74 27.45 7.79 -33.38
CA LEU A 74 26.13 7.92 -32.71
C LEU A 74 25.30 9.06 -33.32
N LEU A 75 25.91 10.20 -33.63
CA LEU A 75 25.23 11.33 -34.28
C LEU A 75 24.81 10.97 -35.73
N GLU A 76 25.65 10.24 -36.49
CA GLU A 76 25.28 9.67 -37.79
C GLU A 76 24.12 8.71 -37.71
N ALA A 77 24.01 7.95 -36.61
CA ALA A 77 22.90 7.06 -36.32
C ALA A 77 21.62 7.81 -35.84
N LYS A 78 21.61 9.14 -35.87
CA LYS A 78 20.48 10.04 -35.51
C LYS A 78 20.07 9.94 -34.04
N VAL A 79 20.96 9.59 -33.11
CA VAL A 79 20.73 9.65 -31.67
C VAL A 79 20.34 11.08 -31.26
N GLN A 80 19.45 11.18 -30.25
CA GLN A 80 19.02 12.48 -29.71
C GLN A 80 20.15 13.13 -28.90
N PRO A 81 20.73 14.28 -29.36
CA PRO A 81 21.88 14.89 -28.69
C PRO A 81 21.54 15.60 -27.37
N ASN A 82 20.25 15.86 -27.11
CA ASN A 82 19.79 16.64 -25.95
C ASN A 82 19.24 15.76 -24.81
N ASN A 83 19.40 14.43 -24.84
CA ASN A 83 18.96 13.54 -23.78
C ASN A 83 19.66 13.84 -22.45
N LEU A 84 18.88 14.15 -21.42
CA LEU A 84 19.41 14.49 -20.09
C LEU A 84 19.67 13.22 -19.26
N ASN A 85 20.75 13.14 -18.50
CA ASN A 85 20.98 12.04 -17.59
C ASN A 85 20.12 12.15 -16.34
N GLN A 86 19.68 11.00 -15.76
CA GLN A 86 18.70 10.97 -14.64
C GLN A 86 19.22 11.53 -13.32
N ILE A 87 20.54 11.59 -13.11
CA ILE A 87 21.11 11.97 -11.82
C ILE A 87 21.23 13.47 -11.66
N ARG A 88 21.66 14.19 -12.71
CA ARG A 88 21.95 15.62 -12.65
C ARG A 88 21.29 16.42 -13.77
N ASN A 89 20.42 15.82 -14.57
CA ASN A 89 19.83 16.42 -15.78
C ASN A 89 20.87 17.07 -16.70
N LYS A 90 22.01 16.43 -16.90
CA LYS A 90 23.05 16.92 -17.80
C LYS A 90 22.91 16.24 -19.16
N ALA A 91 22.88 17.06 -20.23
CA ALA A 91 22.96 16.59 -21.60
C ALA A 91 24.40 16.21 -21.98
N PRO A 92 24.64 15.47 -23.08
CA PRO A 92 25.97 15.20 -23.61
C PRO A 92 26.85 16.45 -23.78
N ILE A 93 26.29 17.57 -24.22
CA ILE A 93 27.03 18.85 -24.40
C ILE A 93 27.49 19.43 -23.05
N HIS A 94 26.74 19.24 -21.95
CA HIS A 94 27.17 19.67 -20.61
C HIS A 94 28.41 18.90 -20.14
N ILE A 95 28.48 17.58 -20.38
CA ILE A 95 29.62 16.78 -19.95
C ILE A 95 30.83 17.05 -20.83
N ALA A 96 30.65 17.31 -22.12
CA ALA A 96 31.72 17.74 -23.02
C ALA A 96 32.34 19.08 -22.54
N ALA A 97 31.51 20.06 -22.19
CA ALA A 97 31.93 21.33 -21.60
C ALA A 97 32.61 21.15 -20.23
N GLU A 98 32.03 20.32 -19.33
CA GLU A 98 32.60 20.04 -18.01
C GLU A 98 33.98 19.42 -18.08
N ARG A 99 34.21 18.55 -19.07
CA ARG A 99 35.51 17.89 -19.30
C ARG A 99 36.46 18.73 -20.09
N ALA A 100 36.02 19.85 -20.73
CA ALA A 100 36.76 20.69 -21.68
C ALA A 100 37.37 19.86 -22.82
N LYS A 101 36.47 19.23 -23.60
CA LYS A 101 36.83 18.37 -24.72
C LYS A 101 36.43 19.07 -26.03
N PRO A 102 37.36 19.83 -26.66
CA PRO A 102 37.06 20.67 -27.83
C PRO A 102 36.61 19.87 -29.04
N GLU A 103 37.24 18.72 -29.35
CA GLU A 103 36.88 17.89 -30.49
C GLU A 103 35.47 17.27 -30.37
N VAL A 104 35.12 16.79 -29.15
CA VAL A 104 33.79 16.26 -28.85
C VAL A 104 32.76 17.37 -28.92
N LEU A 105 33.08 18.53 -28.38
CA LEU A 105 32.19 19.68 -28.39
C LEU A 105 31.92 20.18 -29.82
N GLU A 106 32.96 20.24 -30.64
CA GLU A 106 32.84 20.60 -32.05
C GLU A 106 31.98 19.59 -32.81
N ALA A 107 32.14 18.30 -32.55
CA ALA A 107 31.33 17.25 -33.15
C ALA A 107 29.83 17.39 -32.79
N LEU A 108 29.52 17.70 -31.52
CA LEU A 108 28.15 17.95 -31.09
C LEU A 108 27.56 19.22 -31.71
N LEU A 109 28.33 20.32 -31.81
CA LEU A 109 27.89 21.58 -32.37
C LEU A 109 27.67 21.55 -33.90
N LYS A 110 28.31 20.63 -34.62
CA LYS A 110 28.07 20.38 -36.03
C LYS A 110 26.68 19.79 -36.29
N ASP A 111 26.06 19.12 -35.34
CA ASP A 111 24.69 18.59 -35.45
C ASP A 111 23.68 19.70 -35.13
N LYS A 112 22.89 20.09 -36.13
CA LYS A 112 21.87 21.15 -36.01
C LYS A 112 20.78 20.85 -34.97
N ARG A 113 20.64 19.61 -34.49
CA ARG A 113 19.67 19.20 -33.46
C ARG A 113 20.19 19.47 -32.05
N THR A 114 21.46 19.78 -31.86
CA THR A 114 22.04 20.05 -30.54
C THR A 114 21.59 21.45 -30.06
N ASP A 115 20.95 21.47 -28.87
CA ASP A 115 20.60 22.70 -28.18
C ASP A 115 21.77 23.17 -27.33
N VAL A 116 22.39 24.31 -27.75
CA VAL A 116 23.54 24.89 -27.05
C VAL A 116 23.20 25.61 -25.76
N ASN A 117 21.91 25.93 -25.55
CA ASN A 117 21.40 26.64 -24.37
C ASN A 117 20.66 25.72 -23.39
N ILE A 118 20.72 24.41 -23.58
CA ILE A 118 20.06 23.43 -22.71
C ILE A 118 20.50 23.62 -21.26
N LEU A 119 19.54 23.49 -20.31
CA LEU A 119 19.76 23.73 -18.88
C LEU A 119 19.92 22.43 -18.08
N ASP A 120 20.85 22.41 -17.15
CA ASP A 120 20.97 21.35 -16.16
C ASP A 120 20.06 21.60 -14.93
N ASN A 121 20.10 20.72 -13.91
CA ASN A 121 19.34 20.89 -12.66
C ASN A 121 19.60 22.20 -11.92
N SER A 122 20.76 22.82 -12.12
CA SER A 122 21.13 24.10 -11.51
C SER A 122 20.69 25.30 -12.35
N GLY A 123 20.11 25.05 -13.54
CA GLY A 123 19.87 26.07 -14.54
C GLY A 123 21.16 26.50 -15.25
N ASP A 124 22.24 25.75 -15.16
CA ASP A 124 23.49 26.06 -15.80
C ASP A 124 23.45 25.61 -17.27
N THR A 125 23.78 26.48 -18.22
CA THR A 125 24.05 26.13 -19.63
C THR A 125 25.44 25.51 -19.77
N PRO A 126 25.79 24.86 -20.91
CA PRO A 126 27.14 24.39 -21.16
C PRO A 126 28.19 25.51 -20.99
N LEU A 127 27.83 26.74 -21.35
CA LEU A 127 28.69 27.90 -21.17
C LEU A 127 28.92 28.25 -19.68
N HIS A 128 27.91 28.13 -18.83
CA HIS A 128 28.09 28.29 -17.37
C HIS A 128 29.03 27.24 -16.81
N ILE A 129 28.87 25.98 -17.23
CA ILE A 129 29.68 24.87 -16.70
C ILE A 129 31.17 25.05 -17.04
N ILE A 130 31.46 25.43 -18.27
CA ILE A 130 32.88 25.63 -18.65
C ILE A 130 33.45 26.88 -18.03
N ALA A 131 32.69 27.96 -17.93
CA ALA A 131 33.07 29.21 -17.29
C ALA A 131 33.35 29.06 -15.78
N LYS A 132 32.71 28.11 -15.09
CA LYS A 132 32.88 27.81 -13.66
C LYS A 132 34.16 27.01 -13.35
N LYS A 133 34.85 26.48 -14.36
CA LYS A 133 35.91 25.52 -14.15
C LYS A 133 37.15 26.20 -13.53
N LYS A 134 37.54 25.77 -12.31
CA LYS A 134 38.77 26.18 -11.64
C LYS A 134 39.96 25.53 -12.31
N LEU A 135 40.76 26.29 -13.02
CA LEU A 135 41.96 25.81 -13.70
C LEU A 135 43.16 26.05 -12.81
N LYS A 136 43.89 24.97 -12.48
CA LYS A 136 45.20 25.03 -11.84
C LYS A 136 46.33 25.30 -12.86
N SER A 137 46.05 25.23 -14.19
CA SER A 137 46.97 25.56 -15.30
C SER A 137 46.18 26.05 -16.50
N GLN A 138 46.72 26.93 -17.28
CA GLN A 138 46.17 27.42 -18.56
C GLN A 138 45.96 26.26 -19.51
N SER A 139 44.72 25.75 -19.61
CA SER A 139 44.40 24.70 -20.57
C SER A 139 43.80 25.37 -21.81
N GLU A 140 44.54 25.34 -22.92
CA GLU A 140 44.14 25.80 -24.26
C GLU A 140 42.78 25.17 -24.64
N ASP A 141 42.55 23.92 -24.25
CA ASP A 141 41.28 23.21 -24.52
C ASP A 141 40.05 23.92 -23.98
N THR A 142 40.12 24.57 -22.79
CA THR A 142 39.01 25.30 -22.21
C THR A 142 38.69 26.55 -23.02
N ILE A 143 39.75 27.27 -23.49
CA ILE A 143 39.60 28.44 -24.31
C ILE A 143 38.99 28.06 -25.66
N HIS A 144 39.46 26.99 -26.29
CA HIS A 144 38.90 26.50 -27.55
C HIS A 144 37.44 26.08 -27.39
N CYS A 145 37.07 25.39 -26.31
CA CYS A 145 35.67 25.04 -26.05
C CYS A 145 34.77 26.27 -25.89
N ILE A 146 35.26 27.35 -25.21
CA ILE A 146 34.52 28.60 -25.08
C ILE A 146 34.34 29.26 -26.43
N GLN A 147 35.41 29.30 -27.24
CA GLN A 147 35.37 29.85 -28.59
C GLN A 147 34.38 29.11 -29.48
N PHE A 148 34.38 27.79 -29.48
CA PHE A 148 33.41 26.99 -30.24
C PHE A 148 31.95 27.25 -29.80
N LEU A 149 31.68 27.34 -28.50
CA LEU A 149 30.34 27.67 -28.00
C LEU A 149 29.93 29.09 -28.42
N MET A 150 30.81 30.07 -28.27
CA MET A 150 30.54 31.47 -28.57
C MET A 150 30.38 31.75 -30.08
N GLN A 151 31.02 30.97 -30.94
CA GLN A 151 30.88 31.08 -32.39
C GLN A 151 29.58 30.47 -32.94
N HIS A 152 28.86 29.69 -32.12
CA HIS A 152 27.63 29.02 -32.55
C HIS A 152 26.47 30.03 -32.71
N LYS A 153 25.85 30.04 -33.90
CA LYS A 153 24.68 30.90 -34.16
C LYS A 153 23.50 30.44 -33.26
N GLY A 154 23.13 31.23 -32.30
CA GLY A 154 22.00 30.94 -31.38
C GLY A 154 22.43 30.75 -29.95
N ILE A 155 23.71 30.90 -29.61
CA ILE A 155 24.18 30.96 -28.23
C ILE A 155 23.53 32.16 -27.49
N LYS A 156 22.99 31.94 -26.31
CA LYS A 156 22.52 33.00 -25.42
C LYS A 156 23.54 33.22 -24.30
N VAL A 157 24.26 34.31 -24.37
CA VAL A 157 25.40 34.60 -23.46
C VAL A 157 24.97 35.16 -22.11
N ASN A 158 23.77 35.76 -22.03
CA ASN A 158 23.25 36.45 -20.84
C ASN A 158 22.22 35.63 -20.06
N VAL A 159 22.15 34.30 -20.25
CA VAL A 159 21.24 33.42 -19.51
C VAL A 159 21.64 33.39 -18.04
N CYS A 160 20.66 33.59 -17.13
CA CYS A 160 20.86 33.42 -15.70
C CYS A 160 20.52 32.01 -15.25
N ASN A 161 21.34 31.43 -14.40
CA ASN A 161 21.00 30.17 -13.74
C ASN A 161 20.07 30.39 -12.54
N LYS A 162 19.63 29.29 -11.86
CA LYS A 162 18.74 29.33 -10.68
C LYS A 162 19.27 30.16 -9.50
N LYS A 163 20.54 30.57 -9.51
CA LYS A 163 21.17 31.43 -8.49
C LYS A 163 21.38 32.87 -8.96
N GLY A 164 20.88 33.22 -10.13
CA GLY A 164 21.01 34.56 -10.71
C GLY A 164 22.38 34.83 -11.35
N TYR A 165 23.27 33.83 -11.51
CA TYR A 165 24.57 34.03 -12.15
C TYR A 165 24.48 33.82 -13.66
N THR A 166 25.06 34.71 -14.43
CA THR A 166 25.34 34.50 -15.86
C THR A 166 26.67 33.77 -16.04
N PRO A 167 26.95 33.21 -17.21
CA PRO A 167 28.26 32.59 -17.48
C PRO A 167 29.46 33.49 -17.15
N VAL A 168 29.33 34.80 -17.41
CA VAL A 168 30.37 35.78 -17.10
C VAL A 168 30.60 35.96 -15.60
N HIS A 169 29.55 35.96 -14.81
CA HIS A 169 29.69 35.97 -13.35
C HIS A 169 30.53 34.75 -12.87
N TYR A 170 30.23 33.56 -13.42
CA TYR A 170 31.02 32.37 -13.06
C TYR A 170 32.47 32.45 -13.54
N ALA A 171 32.72 32.96 -14.76
CA ALA A 171 34.05 33.21 -15.24
C ALA A 171 34.83 34.16 -14.31
N ALA A 172 34.21 35.29 -13.96
CA ALA A 172 34.82 36.31 -13.09
C ALA A 172 35.09 35.81 -11.65
N LEU A 173 34.22 34.90 -11.11
CA LEU A 173 34.36 34.38 -9.75
C LEU A 173 35.31 33.17 -9.62
N TYR A 174 35.34 32.30 -10.63
CA TYR A 174 35.96 31.01 -10.47
C TYR A 174 37.06 30.67 -11.49
N SER A 175 37.14 31.40 -12.59
CA SER A 175 38.06 31.09 -13.67
C SER A 175 39.32 31.99 -13.72
N THR A 176 40.07 31.95 -14.80
CA THR A 176 41.28 32.74 -15.02
C THR A 176 41.01 33.99 -15.87
N GLU A 177 41.87 35.00 -15.77
CA GLU A 177 41.82 36.23 -16.56
C GLU A 177 41.65 35.96 -18.07
N GLN A 178 42.38 34.97 -18.60
CA GLN A 178 42.31 34.59 -20.00
C GLN A 178 40.91 34.09 -20.44
N VAL A 179 40.21 33.36 -19.57
CA VAL A 179 38.86 32.89 -19.85
C VAL A 179 37.86 34.06 -19.87
N VAL A 180 37.95 34.98 -18.90
CA VAL A 180 37.13 36.18 -18.87
C VAL A 180 37.38 37.03 -20.11
N LYS A 181 38.67 37.25 -20.46
CA LYS A 181 39.09 37.97 -21.66
C LYS A 181 38.47 37.35 -22.92
N THR A 182 38.59 36.00 -23.07
CA THR A 182 38.03 35.31 -24.24
C THR A 182 36.55 35.47 -24.37
N ILE A 183 35.80 35.42 -23.23
CA ILE A 183 34.33 35.64 -23.26
C ILE A 183 34.00 37.08 -23.67
N LEU A 184 34.72 38.09 -23.12
CA LEU A 184 34.55 39.48 -23.46
C LEU A 184 34.83 39.75 -24.94
N GLU A 185 35.94 39.21 -25.46
CA GLU A 185 36.32 39.39 -26.88
C GLU A 185 35.36 38.69 -27.85
N CYS A 186 34.83 37.50 -27.49
CA CYS A 186 33.96 36.74 -28.37
C CYS A 186 32.49 37.20 -28.32
N ALA A 187 32.04 37.76 -27.22
CA ALA A 187 30.64 38.22 -27.07
C ALA A 187 30.39 39.66 -27.58
N GLY A 188 31.42 40.49 -27.56
CA GLY A 188 31.34 41.88 -28.04
C GLY A 188 30.18 42.66 -27.39
N ASP A 189 29.42 43.39 -28.23
CA ASP A 189 28.30 44.23 -27.78
C ASP A 189 27.05 43.49 -27.31
N ASP A 190 26.98 42.16 -27.51
CA ASP A 190 25.85 41.32 -27.09
C ASP A 190 25.92 40.93 -25.60
N LEU A 191 26.98 41.24 -24.88
CA LEU A 191 27.21 40.87 -23.51
C LEU A 191 26.68 41.91 -22.52
N ASP A 192 25.73 41.50 -21.70
CA ASP A 192 25.21 42.30 -20.60
C ASP A 192 25.95 41.97 -19.29
N ILE A 193 26.81 42.88 -18.86
CA ILE A 193 27.63 42.72 -17.63
C ILE A 193 27.14 43.61 -16.48
N ASP A 194 26.15 44.47 -16.70
CA ASP A 194 25.71 45.49 -15.76
C ASP A 194 24.33 45.19 -15.17
N THR A 195 23.40 44.65 -15.97
CA THR A 195 22.00 44.46 -15.60
C THR A 195 21.79 43.38 -14.57
N TYR A 196 22.49 42.25 -14.68
CA TYR A 196 22.33 41.12 -13.80
C TYR A 196 23.21 41.23 -12.56
N LYS A 197 22.57 41.21 -11.38
CA LYS A 197 23.26 41.19 -10.07
C LYS A 197 23.12 39.82 -9.39
N ALA A 198 24.21 39.27 -8.92
CA ALA A 198 24.24 37.94 -8.38
C ALA A 198 25.01 37.82 -7.05
N GLY A 199 24.66 36.80 -6.26
CA GLY A 199 25.30 36.46 -4.99
C GLY A 199 24.78 37.25 -3.79
N LEU A 200 25.28 36.94 -2.59
CA LEU A 200 24.87 37.56 -1.32
C LEU A 200 25.10 39.09 -1.24
N LYS A 201 25.93 39.65 -2.13
CA LYS A 201 26.26 41.09 -2.17
C LYS A 201 25.63 41.78 -3.37
N GLU A 202 24.80 41.07 -4.18
CA GLU A 202 24.12 41.62 -5.36
C GLU A 202 25.07 42.39 -6.30
N LYS A 203 26.25 41.82 -6.58
CA LYS A 203 27.24 42.45 -7.45
C LYS A 203 26.97 42.13 -8.93
N SER A 204 27.18 43.11 -9.80
CA SER A 204 27.14 42.92 -11.24
C SER A 204 28.38 42.20 -11.73
N ALA A 205 28.33 41.59 -12.93
CA ALA A 205 29.49 40.95 -13.52
C ALA A 205 30.66 41.94 -13.68
N ARG A 206 30.40 43.22 -14.06
CA ARG A 206 31.39 44.29 -14.12
C ARG A 206 32.11 44.51 -12.81
N GLU A 207 31.36 44.63 -11.69
CA GLU A 207 31.93 44.82 -10.35
C GLU A 207 32.83 43.68 -9.94
N ILE A 208 32.43 42.44 -10.26
CA ILE A 208 33.23 41.25 -9.95
C ILE A 208 34.51 41.16 -10.81
N ILE A 209 34.41 41.55 -12.11
CA ILE A 209 35.58 41.57 -13.00
C ILE A 209 36.58 42.62 -12.53
N LEU A 210 36.14 43.83 -12.22
CA LEU A 210 37.00 44.90 -11.72
C LEU A 210 37.65 44.58 -10.37
N GLU A 211 36.98 43.82 -9.51
CA GLU A 211 37.52 43.41 -8.23
C GLU A 211 38.59 42.28 -8.37
N ASN A 212 38.35 41.31 -9.28
CA ASN A 212 39.23 40.14 -9.41
C ASN A 212 40.31 40.30 -10.53
N PHE A 213 40.02 41.11 -11.60
CA PHE A 213 40.83 41.27 -12.78
C PHE A 213 40.88 42.73 -13.23
N PRO A 214 41.47 43.65 -12.46
CA PRO A 214 41.46 45.09 -12.78
C PRO A 214 42.16 45.39 -14.12
N GLU A 215 43.01 44.53 -14.63
CA GLU A 215 43.72 44.72 -15.91
C GLU A 215 42.78 44.60 -17.12
N LEU A 216 41.59 44.02 -16.97
CA LEU A 216 40.60 43.89 -18.03
C LEU A 216 39.68 45.10 -18.13
N ALA A 217 39.88 46.14 -17.32
CA ALA A 217 39.05 47.36 -17.30
C ALA A 217 38.91 48.05 -18.67
N GLU A 218 39.99 48.03 -19.49
CA GLU A 218 40.02 48.60 -20.83
C GLU A 218 39.18 47.82 -21.87
N LEU A 219 38.87 46.53 -21.58
CA LEU A 219 38.11 45.67 -22.46
C LEU A 219 36.59 45.66 -22.11
N LEU A 220 36.22 46.30 -21.01
CA LEU A 220 34.82 46.35 -20.62
C LEU A 220 34.07 47.40 -21.46
N PRO A 221 32.86 47.11 -21.95
CA PRO A 221 31.98 48.11 -22.63
C PRO A 221 31.81 49.33 -21.77
N GLU A 222 31.69 50.54 -22.40
CA GLU A 222 31.46 51.80 -21.67
C GLU A 222 30.19 51.78 -20.84
N GLU A 223 30.24 52.29 -19.59
CA GLU A 223 29.06 52.43 -18.73
C GLU A 223 28.03 53.35 -19.41
N GLY A 224 26.80 52.83 -19.57
CA GLY A 224 25.64 53.68 -19.81
C GLY A 224 25.34 54.06 -21.26
N ARG A 225 25.46 53.15 -22.23
CA ARG A 225 24.63 53.19 -23.44
C ARG A 225 23.41 52.29 -23.30
N PRO A 226 22.25 52.78 -22.78
CA PRO A 226 21.00 52.15 -23.11
C PRO A 226 20.82 52.38 -24.62
N GLY A 227 20.89 51.31 -25.40
CA GLY A 227 20.45 51.31 -26.77
C GLY A 227 19.06 51.92 -26.81
N ASN A 228 18.89 52.97 -27.57
CA ASN A 228 17.65 53.71 -27.79
C ASN A 228 16.65 52.82 -28.57
N LYS A 229 16.19 51.70 -27.94
CA LYS A 229 14.96 51.01 -28.29
C LYS A 229 13.94 51.45 -27.26
N LYS A 230 12.86 52.11 -27.73
CA LYS A 230 11.61 52.12 -26.96
C LYS A 230 11.48 50.74 -26.36
N GLU A 231 11.54 50.62 -25.03
CA GLU A 231 11.26 49.38 -24.33
C GLU A 231 9.82 49.01 -24.69
N THR A 232 9.68 48.20 -25.69
CA THR A 232 8.48 47.36 -25.83
C THR A 232 8.59 46.39 -24.71
N VAL A 233 7.76 46.58 -23.66
CA VAL A 233 7.65 45.61 -22.56
C VAL A 233 7.19 44.32 -23.21
N ASP A 234 8.06 43.30 -23.23
CA ASP A 234 7.79 41.96 -23.72
C ASP A 234 7.68 40.97 -22.54
N SER A 235 7.33 39.72 -22.81
CA SER A 235 7.24 38.70 -21.78
C SER A 235 8.55 38.49 -21.01
N SER A 236 9.69 38.68 -21.65
CA SER A 236 11.01 38.50 -21.02
C SER A 236 11.28 39.58 -19.97
N THR A 237 10.84 40.79 -20.24
CA THR A 237 10.91 41.92 -19.30
C THR A 237 9.98 41.70 -18.09
N LEU A 238 8.80 41.09 -18.31
CA LEU A 238 7.89 40.73 -17.21
C LEU A 238 8.52 39.65 -16.29
N PHE A 239 9.20 38.64 -16.85
CA PHE A 239 9.93 37.68 -16.03
C PHE A 239 11.04 38.34 -15.21
N LYS A 240 11.75 39.31 -15.79
CA LYS A 240 12.78 40.09 -15.09
C LYS A 240 12.17 40.79 -13.88
N TYR A 241 11.03 41.51 -14.03
CA TYR A 241 10.35 42.18 -12.91
C TYR A 241 9.91 41.17 -11.82
N LEU A 242 9.45 39.97 -12.18
CA LEU A 242 9.13 38.92 -11.20
C LEU A 242 10.34 38.42 -10.44
N TYR A 243 11.47 38.21 -11.12
CA TYR A 243 12.73 37.79 -10.49
C TYR A 243 13.30 38.84 -9.55
N GLU A 244 13.20 40.12 -9.93
CA GLU A 244 13.63 41.30 -9.15
C GLU A 244 12.64 41.66 -8.04
N ARG A 245 11.47 40.98 -8.00
CA ARG A 245 10.33 41.26 -7.09
C ARG A 245 9.80 42.69 -7.19
N ASP A 246 9.96 43.34 -8.36
CA ASP A 246 9.36 44.63 -8.67
C ASP A 246 7.93 44.45 -9.19
N PHE A 247 6.99 44.28 -8.23
CA PHE A 247 5.60 43.98 -8.56
C PHE A 247 4.85 45.19 -9.14
N ASP A 248 5.26 46.43 -8.83
CA ASP A 248 4.63 47.61 -9.34
C ASP A 248 4.93 47.79 -10.84
N SER A 249 6.19 47.64 -11.24
CA SER A 249 6.60 47.62 -12.64
C SER A 249 6.00 46.44 -13.40
N PHE A 250 5.88 45.27 -12.76
CA PHE A 250 5.24 44.11 -13.34
C PHE A 250 3.75 44.35 -13.64
N ILE A 251 2.97 44.87 -12.67
CA ILE A 251 1.54 45.16 -12.84
C ILE A 251 1.32 46.22 -13.91
N THR A 252 2.18 47.23 -13.97
CA THR A 252 2.15 48.28 -15.01
C THR A 252 2.49 47.67 -16.38
N GLY A 253 3.51 46.81 -16.45
CA GLY A 253 3.95 46.13 -17.66
C GLY A 253 2.91 45.20 -18.27
N ILE A 254 2.18 44.45 -17.45
CA ILE A 254 1.08 43.57 -17.89
C ILE A 254 0.01 44.34 -18.68
N SER A 255 -0.23 45.63 -18.37
CA SER A 255 -1.24 46.42 -19.04
C SER A 255 -0.90 46.71 -20.51
N VAL A 256 0.38 46.70 -20.87
CA VAL A 256 0.94 47.08 -22.17
C VAL A 256 1.15 45.85 -23.08
N VAL A 257 1.41 44.72 -22.52
CA VAL A 257 1.72 43.43 -23.23
C VAL A 257 0.44 42.78 -23.77
N SER A 258 0.52 42.18 -24.98
CA SER A 258 -0.60 41.50 -25.58
C SER A 258 -0.93 40.21 -24.80
N ARG A 259 -2.20 39.77 -24.85
CA ARG A 259 -2.63 38.54 -24.13
C ARG A 259 -1.85 37.29 -24.56
N GLU A 260 -1.61 37.17 -25.87
CA GLU A 260 -0.89 36.03 -26.44
C GLU A 260 0.55 35.95 -25.95
N GLU A 261 1.17 37.09 -25.63
CA GLU A 261 2.53 37.15 -25.09
C GLU A 261 2.59 36.84 -23.57
N LEU A 262 1.48 37.00 -22.83
CA LEU A 262 1.41 36.66 -21.40
C LEU A 262 1.45 35.16 -21.11
N ASP A 263 1.06 34.31 -22.09
CA ASP A 263 1.16 32.88 -22.01
C ASP A 263 2.54 32.34 -22.48
N ASN A 264 3.44 33.17 -22.91
CA ASN A 264 4.79 32.82 -23.31
C ASN A 264 5.62 32.35 -22.12
N THR A 265 6.64 31.57 -22.42
CA THR A 265 7.53 30.94 -21.43
C THR A 265 8.91 31.54 -21.48
N ASP A 266 9.61 31.55 -20.34
CA ASP A 266 11.06 31.84 -20.30
C ASP A 266 11.94 30.66 -20.71
N GLY A 267 11.31 29.58 -21.20
CA GLY A 267 11.93 28.29 -21.48
C GLY A 267 11.88 27.31 -20.29
N SER A 268 11.58 27.79 -19.07
CA SER A 268 11.50 26.95 -17.86
C SER A 268 10.09 26.94 -17.23
N SER A 269 9.34 28.04 -17.36
CA SER A 269 8.00 28.18 -16.78
C SER A 269 7.18 29.25 -17.50
N THR A 270 5.85 29.23 -17.34
CA THR A 270 5.00 30.39 -17.66
C THR A 270 5.02 31.38 -16.49
N LEU A 271 4.61 32.64 -16.76
CA LEU A 271 4.50 33.67 -15.70
C LEU A 271 3.62 33.22 -14.54
N LEU A 272 2.49 32.55 -14.85
CA LEU A 272 1.58 32.03 -13.83
C LEU A 272 2.13 30.82 -13.08
N GLN A 273 2.86 29.91 -13.76
CA GLN A 273 3.56 28.79 -13.10
C GLN A 273 4.60 29.29 -12.11
N TYR A 274 5.38 30.32 -12.50
CA TYR A 274 6.36 30.91 -11.61
C TYR A 274 5.71 31.57 -10.39
N CYS A 275 4.65 32.37 -10.59
CA CYS A 275 3.89 32.95 -9.48
C CYS A 275 3.31 31.88 -8.56
N ALA A 276 2.81 30.76 -9.12
CA ALA A 276 2.23 29.66 -8.35
C ALA A 276 3.27 28.94 -7.49
N LYS A 277 4.48 28.79 -8.02
CA LYS A 277 5.59 28.13 -7.31
C LYS A 277 6.15 28.99 -6.18
N GLU A 278 6.31 30.31 -6.44
CA GLU A 278 6.91 31.25 -5.48
C GLU A 278 5.88 31.89 -4.52
N GLY A 279 4.57 31.65 -4.73
CA GLY A 279 3.50 32.18 -3.88
C GLY A 279 3.19 33.65 -4.08
N LEU A 280 3.42 34.20 -5.28
CA LEU A 280 3.26 35.64 -5.60
C LEU A 280 1.79 35.95 -5.92
N VAL A 281 0.96 36.21 -4.89
CA VAL A 281 -0.50 36.36 -5.03
C VAL A 281 -0.88 37.60 -5.82
N SER A 282 -0.20 38.76 -5.60
CA SER A 282 -0.51 40.01 -6.29
C SER A 282 -0.22 39.92 -7.80
N PRO A 283 0.96 39.48 -8.27
CA PRO A 283 1.23 39.24 -9.68
C PRO A 283 0.29 38.22 -10.33
N ALA A 284 0.03 37.10 -9.63
CA ALA A 284 -0.90 36.09 -10.12
C ALA A 284 -2.32 36.63 -10.33
N ARG A 285 -2.80 37.47 -9.40
CA ARG A 285 -4.10 38.15 -9.53
C ARG A 285 -4.14 39.06 -10.78
N ALA A 286 -3.09 39.82 -10.98
CA ALA A 286 -3.00 40.74 -12.14
C ALA A 286 -2.99 39.96 -13.48
N LEU A 287 -2.31 38.79 -13.54
CA LEU A 287 -2.34 37.92 -14.71
C LEU A 287 -3.74 37.34 -14.96
N LEU A 288 -4.38 36.82 -13.92
CA LEU A 288 -5.73 36.25 -14.01
C LEU A 288 -6.81 37.28 -14.31
N ASP A 289 -6.61 38.56 -13.94
CA ASP A 289 -7.49 39.71 -14.32
C ASP A 289 -7.37 40.04 -15.80
N ARG A 290 -6.30 39.59 -16.49
CA ARG A 290 -6.09 39.69 -17.94
C ARG A 290 -6.50 38.42 -18.69
N ASP A 291 -7.25 37.53 -18.07
CA ASP A 291 -7.74 36.24 -18.62
C ASP A 291 -6.63 35.30 -19.13
N VAL A 292 -5.46 35.30 -18.49
CA VAL A 292 -4.40 34.30 -18.75
C VAL A 292 -4.95 32.89 -18.47
N ASP A 293 -4.57 31.89 -19.29
CA ASP A 293 -5.03 30.51 -19.11
C ASP A 293 -4.55 29.96 -17.76
N PRO A 294 -5.46 29.60 -16.83
CA PRO A 294 -5.10 29.06 -15.51
C PRO A 294 -4.38 27.71 -15.59
N ASN A 295 -4.42 27.05 -16.74
CA ASN A 295 -3.83 25.72 -16.97
C ASN A 295 -2.62 25.79 -17.91
N ALA A 296 -2.16 26.99 -18.31
CA ALA A 296 -1.03 27.12 -19.21
C ALA A 296 0.24 26.49 -18.61
N THR A 297 0.86 25.62 -19.38
CA THR A 297 2.09 24.89 -19.01
C THR A 297 3.19 25.15 -20.03
N CYS A 298 4.46 25.01 -19.63
CA CYS A 298 5.59 25.05 -20.56
C CYS A 298 6.09 23.66 -20.92
N LEU A 299 6.87 23.55 -21.99
CA LEU A 299 7.46 22.27 -22.44
C LEU A 299 8.49 21.69 -21.42
N ALA A 300 9.09 22.54 -20.60
CA ALA A 300 10.07 22.11 -19.60
C ALA A 300 9.41 21.63 -18.29
N ASP A 301 8.28 22.23 -17.92
CA ASP A 301 7.47 21.84 -16.75
C ASP A 301 5.99 21.76 -17.16
N CYS A 302 5.55 20.58 -17.53
CA CYS A 302 4.17 20.33 -17.95
C CYS A 302 3.16 20.33 -16.79
N ARG A 303 3.54 20.77 -15.59
CA ARG A 303 2.67 20.82 -14.42
C ARG A 303 1.82 22.08 -14.42
N PRO A 304 0.50 21.96 -14.24
CA PRO A 304 -0.38 23.11 -14.16
C PRO A 304 -0.04 24.02 -12.96
N PRO A 305 -0.30 25.35 -13.06
CA PRO A 305 -0.06 26.30 -11.97
C PRO A 305 -0.69 25.88 -10.64
N ALA A 306 -1.91 25.34 -10.65
CA ALA A 306 -2.58 24.88 -9.43
C ALA A 306 -1.89 23.65 -8.80
N PHE A 307 -1.37 22.74 -9.61
CA PHE A 307 -0.57 21.63 -9.11
C PHE A 307 0.73 22.12 -8.45
N LEU A 308 1.42 23.08 -9.07
CA LEU A 308 2.63 23.70 -8.52
C LEU A 308 2.36 24.47 -7.23
N ALA A 309 1.22 25.19 -7.14
CA ALA A 309 0.79 25.85 -5.91
C ALA A 309 0.57 24.82 -4.77
N CYS A 310 -0.04 23.68 -5.07
CA CYS A 310 -0.20 22.57 -4.11
C CYS A 310 1.14 21.97 -3.70
N TYR A 311 2.05 21.75 -4.66
CA TYR A 311 3.38 21.18 -4.41
C TYR A 311 4.24 22.10 -3.53
N SER A 312 4.10 23.42 -3.69
CA SER A 312 4.83 24.45 -2.93
C SER A 312 4.09 24.93 -1.67
N GLY A 313 2.87 24.42 -1.40
CA GLY A 313 2.08 24.80 -0.21
C GLY A 313 1.52 26.24 -0.25
N GLN A 314 1.25 26.78 -1.44
CA GLN A 314 0.83 28.17 -1.65
C GLN A 314 -0.71 28.30 -1.65
N LEU A 315 -1.31 28.30 -0.46
CA LEU A 315 -2.77 28.36 -0.26
C LEU A 315 -3.39 29.57 -0.95
N GLY A 316 -2.75 30.76 -0.85
CA GLY A 316 -3.30 32.00 -1.41
C GLY A 316 -3.46 31.97 -2.93
N ILE A 317 -2.56 31.29 -3.65
CA ILE A 317 -2.64 31.12 -5.10
C ILE A 317 -3.72 30.11 -5.47
N LEU A 318 -3.77 28.98 -4.77
CA LEU A 318 -4.79 27.95 -5.02
C LEU A 318 -6.21 28.48 -4.80
N ASP A 319 -6.41 29.26 -3.72
CA ASP A 319 -7.70 29.90 -3.43
C ASP A 319 -8.05 30.94 -4.50
N LEU A 320 -7.08 31.76 -4.94
CA LEU A 320 -7.27 32.72 -6.01
C LEU A 320 -7.69 32.05 -7.34
N LEU A 321 -7.05 30.95 -7.73
CA LEU A 321 -7.41 30.20 -8.93
C LEU A 321 -8.85 29.65 -8.85
N PHE A 322 -9.23 29.10 -7.69
CA PHE A 322 -10.59 28.59 -7.48
C PHE A 322 -11.66 29.69 -7.43
N GLN A 323 -11.33 30.87 -6.91
CA GLN A 323 -12.25 32.01 -6.86
C GLN A 323 -12.50 32.59 -8.25
N LYS A 324 -11.46 32.70 -9.09
CA LYS A 324 -11.55 33.34 -10.41
C LYS A 324 -12.17 32.44 -11.49
N HIS A 325 -11.71 31.24 -11.61
CA HIS A 325 -12.10 30.33 -12.69
C HIS A 325 -13.03 29.20 -12.22
N GLY A 326 -13.16 29.03 -10.91
CA GLY A 326 -13.91 27.93 -10.32
C GLY A 326 -13.14 26.60 -10.30
N PRO A 327 -13.46 25.69 -9.36
CA PRO A 327 -12.71 24.45 -9.16
C PRO A 327 -12.78 23.47 -10.35
N HIS A 328 -13.81 23.60 -11.22
CA HIS A 328 -14.01 22.69 -12.36
C HIS A 328 -13.08 22.93 -13.54
N SER A 329 -12.59 24.16 -13.70
CA SER A 329 -11.81 24.59 -14.86
C SER A 329 -10.31 24.57 -14.61
N VAL A 330 -9.88 24.26 -13.39
CA VAL A 330 -8.48 24.23 -12.97
C VAL A 330 -7.96 22.80 -13.01
N ASP A 331 -6.86 22.57 -13.76
CA ASP A 331 -6.23 21.26 -13.84
C ASP A 331 -5.32 21.03 -12.61
N LEU A 332 -5.49 19.84 -12.00
CA LEU A 332 -4.84 19.44 -10.76
C LEU A 332 -4.07 18.11 -10.90
N ILE A 333 -3.78 17.73 -12.13
CA ILE A 333 -3.06 16.49 -12.47
C ILE A 333 -1.68 16.85 -13.00
N ASP A 334 -0.65 16.08 -12.64
CA ASP A 334 0.71 16.26 -13.17
C ASP A 334 0.70 15.99 -14.69
N GLY A 335 1.11 16.96 -15.49
CA GLY A 335 1.21 16.81 -16.94
C GLY A 335 2.30 15.84 -17.39
N LEU A 336 3.31 15.55 -16.55
CA LEU A 336 4.37 14.57 -16.80
C LEU A 336 3.96 13.16 -16.37
N ASP A 337 3.24 13.04 -15.26
CA ASP A 337 2.69 11.78 -14.75
C ASP A 337 1.19 11.95 -14.49
N ALA A 338 0.36 11.61 -15.46
CA ALA A 338 -1.10 11.70 -15.38
C ALA A 338 -1.74 10.92 -14.20
N ARG A 339 -0.96 10.16 -13.46
CA ARG A 339 -1.39 9.46 -12.24
C ARG A 339 -1.15 10.24 -10.97
N GLU A 340 -0.28 11.25 -11.00
CA GLU A 340 0.00 12.09 -9.84
C GLU A 340 -0.98 13.27 -9.80
N THR A 341 -1.74 13.39 -8.70
CA THR A 341 -2.72 14.45 -8.49
C THR A 341 -2.21 15.48 -7.48
N ALA A 342 -2.84 16.64 -7.42
CA ALA A 342 -2.53 17.68 -6.44
C ALA A 342 -2.60 17.19 -4.98
N LEU A 343 -3.44 16.17 -4.68
CA LEU A 343 -3.47 15.54 -3.36
C LEU A 343 -2.15 14.81 -3.03
N HIS A 344 -1.52 14.18 -4.02
CA HIS A 344 -0.20 13.58 -3.86
C HIS A 344 0.87 14.67 -3.68
N ALA A 345 0.80 15.73 -4.48
CA ALA A 345 1.76 16.83 -4.46
C ALA A 345 1.86 17.49 -3.08
N VAL A 346 0.71 17.82 -2.46
CA VAL A 346 0.65 18.43 -1.11
C VAL A 346 1.29 17.55 -0.04
N LEU A 347 1.19 16.21 -0.15
CA LEU A 347 1.64 15.29 0.87
C LEU A 347 3.04 14.72 0.64
N LYS A 348 3.52 14.76 -0.61
CA LYS A 348 4.83 14.25 -1.02
C LYS A 348 5.95 15.29 -0.87
N SER A 349 5.58 16.57 -0.84
CA SER A 349 6.54 17.66 -0.71
C SER A 349 7.34 17.53 0.60
N PRO A 350 8.68 17.61 0.57
CA PRO A 350 9.47 17.63 1.78
C PRO A 350 9.10 18.88 2.58
N ARG A 351 8.56 18.70 3.75
CA ARG A 351 8.32 19.76 4.72
C ARG A 351 9.67 20.22 5.27
N ALA A 352 10.42 20.98 4.49
CA ALA A 352 11.59 21.65 5.00
C ALA A 352 11.13 22.71 6.00
N ASP A 353 11.70 22.68 7.19
CA ASP A 353 11.59 23.73 8.22
C ASP A 353 12.22 25.05 7.70
N THR A 354 11.64 25.60 6.65
CA THR A 354 12.06 26.92 6.14
C THR A 354 11.08 27.95 6.65
N SER A 355 11.44 28.52 7.78
CA SER A 355 10.83 29.68 8.44
C SER A 355 10.81 30.97 7.58
N VAL A 356 10.98 30.90 6.28
CA VAL A 356 11.14 32.07 5.40
C VAL A 356 9.92 32.29 4.48
N PHE A 357 9.08 31.27 4.21
CA PHE A 357 7.87 31.45 3.40
C PHE A 357 6.68 30.86 4.14
N HIS A 358 5.56 31.58 4.19
CA HIS A 358 4.28 31.13 4.73
C HIS A 358 3.68 30.01 3.86
N THR A 359 4.23 28.80 3.95
CA THR A 359 3.69 27.62 3.26
C THR A 359 2.64 26.96 4.14
N ASP A 360 1.41 26.82 3.64
CA ASP A 360 0.30 26.18 4.33
C ASP A 360 -0.20 24.96 3.56
N TYR A 361 0.52 23.83 3.71
CA TYR A 361 0.13 22.55 3.12
C TYR A 361 -1.20 22.03 3.68
N THR A 362 -1.47 22.29 4.96
CA THR A 362 -2.71 21.87 5.62
C THR A 362 -3.90 22.63 5.08
N GLY A 363 -3.75 23.93 4.87
CA GLY A 363 -4.76 24.77 4.23
C GLY A 363 -5.04 24.34 2.78
N CYS A 364 -3.99 24.08 1.98
CA CYS A 364 -4.13 23.54 0.62
C CYS A 364 -4.90 22.21 0.60
N LEU A 365 -4.53 21.27 1.48
CA LEU A 365 -5.22 19.99 1.60
C LEU A 365 -6.70 20.16 1.94
N ASN A 366 -7.01 20.99 2.93
CA ASN A 366 -8.38 21.25 3.35
C ASN A 366 -9.21 21.91 2.24
N LEU A 367 -8.63 22.88 1.50
CA LEU A 367 -9.30 23.55 0.39
C LEU A 367 -9.61 22.56 -0.75
N LEU A 368 -8.67 21.66 -1.09
CA LEU A 368 -8.88 20.57 -2.06
C LEU A 368 -10.00 19.62 -1.60
N LEU A 369 -9.96 19.19 -0.35
CA LEU A 369 -10.94 18.24 0.19
C LEU A 369 -12.34 18.84 0.29
N GLN A 370 -12.49 20.13 0.63
CA GLN A 370 -13.78 20.82 0.66
C GLN A 370 -14.42 20.93 -0.72
N ASN A 371 -13.60 21.13 -1.75
CA ASN A 371 -14.06 21.23 -3.13
C ASN A 371 -14.07 19.89 -3.88
N LEU A 372 -13.71 18.78 -3.24
CA LEU A 372 -13.59 17.45 -3.86
C LEU A 372 -14.81 17.04 -4.72
N PRO A 373 -16.07 17.30 -4.30
CA PRO A 373 -17.24 16.97 -5.13
C PRO A 373 -17.33 17.76 -6.45
N ARG A 374 -16.61 18.88 -6.55
CA ARG A 374 -16.56 19.77 -7.73
C ARG A 374 -15.29 19.56 -8.54
N LEU A 375 -14.26 18.96 -7.95
CA LEU A 375 -13.01 18.61 -8.61
C LEU A 375 -13.15 17.27 -9.32
N GLN A 376 -12.48 17.10 -10.46
CA GLN A 376 -12.45 15.82 -11.19
C GLN A 376 -11.33 14.89 -10.66
N ILE A 377 -11.05 14.94 -9.36
CA ILE A 377 -10.01 14.15 -8.71
C ILE A 377 -10.63 13.05 -7.87
N ASP A 378 -10.14 11.83 -8.04
CA ASP A 378 -10.47 10.72 -7.14
C ASP A 378 -9.54 10.76 -5.92
N ILE A 379 -10.10 10.84 -4.71
CA ILE A 379 -9.35 10.80 -3.44
C ILE A 379 -8.55 9.50 -3.29
N ASN A 380 -8.95 8.45 -4.00
CA ASN A 380 -8.32 7.13 -4.04
C ASN A 380 -7.42 6.93 -5.27
N ALA A 381 -7.14 7.99 -6.04
CA ALA A 381 -6.19 7.91 -7.14
C ALA A 381 -4.84 7.38 -6.64
N ALA A 382 -4.23 6.51 -7.41
CA ALA A 382 -2.94 5.91 -7.10
C ALA A 382 -1.90 6.35 -8.13
N ASP A 383 -0.72 6.76 -7.67
CA ASP A 383 0.41 7.12 -8.51
C ASP A 383 1.04 5.90 -9.20
N HIS A 384 2.15 6.08 -9.91
CA HIS A 384 2.89 4.99 -10.59
C HIS A 384 3.44 3.92 -9.62
N LYS A 385 3.64 4.26 -8.32
CA LYS A 385 4.03 3.32 -7.26
C LYS A 385 2.84 2.63 -6.63
N GLY A 386 1.62 2.96 -7.06
CA GLY A 386 0.39 2.48 -6.45
C GLY A 386 0.06 3.15 -5.12
N ASN A 387 0.80 4.20 -4.74
CA ASN A 387 0.52 4.95 -3.52
C ASN A 387 -0.64 5.92 -3.74
N THR A 388 -1.56 5.99 -2.81
CA THR A 388 -2.58 7.04 -2.73
C THR A 388 -2.11 8.19 -1.85
N ALA A 389 -2.79 9.30 -1.87
CA ALA A 389 -2.55 10.41 -0.95
C ALA A 389 -2.49 9.96 0.51
N LEU A 390 -3.34 9.00 0.91
CA LEU A 390 -3.36 8.44 2.25
C LEU A 390 -2.07 7.65 2.60
N HIS A 391 -1.42 6.99 1.63
CA HIS A 391 -0.12 6.35 1.87
C HIS A 391 0.95 7.38 2.25
N TYR A 392 1.02 8.49 1.53
CA TYR A 392 1.98 9.55 1.83
C TYR A 392 1.70 10.23 3.18
N ALA A 393 0.42 10.51 3.48
CA ALA A 393 0.05 11.05 4.79
C ALA A 393 0.45 10.13 5.94
N ALA A 394 0.26 8.80 5.79
CA ALA A 394 0.65 7.81 6.78
C ALA A 394 2.18 7.67 6.90
N GLN A 395 2.92 7.69 5.79
CA GLN A 395 4.39 7.64 5.77
C GLN A 395 5.04 8.84 6.44
N ASN A 396 4.41 10.02 6.30
CA ASN A 396 4.90 11.27 6.91
C ASN A 396 4.45 11.45 8.36
N ASP A 397 3.74 10.46 8.94
CA ASP A 397 3.13 10.51 10.28
C ASP A 397 2.26 11.77 10.51
N ASP A 398 1.65 12.30 9.42
CA ASP A 398 0.77 13.46 9.50
C ASP A 398 -0.63 13.06 9.95
N SER A 399 -0.82 13.07 11.25
CA SER A 399 -2.10 12.71 11.88
C SER A 399 -3.28 13.58 11.44
N SER A 400 -3.04 14.87 11.15
CA SER A 400 -4.05 15.81 10.69
C SER A 400 -4.51 15.49 9.27
N ALA A 401 -3.55 15.28 8.35
CA ALA A 401 -3.84 14.90 6.96
C ALA A 401 -4.52 13.53 6.88
N VAL A 402 -4.05 12.54 7.66
CA VAL A 402 -4.68 11.22 7.75
C VAL A 402 -6.15 11.33 8.15
N ARG A 403 -6.46 12.05 9.25
CA ARG A 403 -7.85 12.23 9.71
C ARG A 403 -8.71 12.96 8.69
N SER A 404 -8.17 14.01 8.06
CA SER A 404 -8.88 14.77 7.02
C SER A 404 -9.22 13.91 5.81
N LEU A 405 -8.24 13.17 5.26
CA LEU A 405 -8.45 12.25 4.13
C LEU A 405 -9.49 11.17 4.44
N LEU A 406 -9.39 10.53 5.60
CA LEU A 406 -10.32 9.50 6.02
C LEU A 406 -11.74 10.04 6.22
N LYS A 407 -11.92 11.25 6.74
CA LYS A 407 -13.21 11.93 6.90
C LYS A 407 -13.91 12.15 5.55
N TYR A 408 -13.13 12.43 4.50
CA TYR A 408 -13.66 12.60 3.14
C TYR A 408 -13.79 11.29 2.37
N GLY A 409 -13.46 10.16 2.97
CA GLY A 409 -13.73 8.82 2.43
C GLY A 409 -12.57 8.18 1.67
N ALA A 410 -11.33 8.55 1.98
CA ALA A 410 -10.17 7.82 1.50
C ALA A 410 -10.22 6.37 2.00
N TYR A 411 -10.13 5.41 1.08
CA TYR A 411 -10.22 3.99 1.40
C TYR A 411 -8.90 3.46 1.93
N ILE A 412 -8.93 2.82 3.11
CA ILE A 412 -7.74 2.37 3.85
C ILE A 412 -7.14 1.05 3.35
N GLY A 413 -7.77 0.39 2.39
CA GLY A 413 -7.39 -0.96 1.95
C GLY A 413 -6.67 -1.04 0.61
N ILE A 414 -6.43 0.06 -0.10
CA ILE A 414 -5.68 0.06 -1.36
C ILE A 414 -4.24 -0.36 -1.07
N ARG A 415 -3.73 -1.33 -1.87
CA ARG A 415 -2.35 -1.78 -1.74
C ARG A 415 -1.48 -1.17 -2.83
N ASN A 416 -0.33 -0.66 -2.47
CA ASN A 416 0.68 -0.17 -3.39
C ASN A 416 1.34 -1.34 -4.17
N VAL A 417 2.31 -1.04 -5.04
CA VAL A 417 3.06 -2.04 -5.82
C VAL A 417 3.79 -3.03 -4.92
N LEU A 418 4.23 -2.62 -3.73
CA LEU A 418 4.86 -3.49 -2.73
C LEU A 418 3.85 -4.39 -2.01
N GLY A 419 2.55 -4.17 -2.21
CA GLY A 419 1.47 -4.91 -1.56
C GLY A 419 1.10 -4.40 -0.17
N GLU A 420 1.57 -3.23 0.22
CA GLU A 420 1.32 -2.59 1.51
C GLU A 420 0.12 -1.64 1.43
N PRO A 421 -0.84 -1.72 2.37
CA PRO A 421 -1.91 -0.73 2.48
C PRO A 421 -1.41 0.50 3.27
N PRO A 422 -2.12 1.65 3.22
CA PRO A 422 -1.80 2.83 4.04
C PRO A 422 -1.74 2.52 5.54
N LEU A 423 -2.51 1.52 5.99
CA LEU A 423 -2.52 1.02 7.37
C LEU A 423 -1.16 0.52 7.88
N ALA A 424 -0.24 0.15 6.98
CA ALA A 424 1.08 -0.37 7.36
C ALA A 424 1.92 0.66 8.13
N ASN A 425 1.80 1.92 7.75
CA ASN A 425 2.58 3.03 8.30
C ASN A 425 1.72 3.98 9.17
N MET A 426 0.46 3.60 9.44
CA MET A 426 -0.45 4.45 10.22
C MET A 426 -0.33 4.17 11.71
N SER A 427 -0.15 5.23 12.50
CA SER A 427 -0.13 5.12 13.97
C SER A 427 -1.46 4.58 14.52
N PRO A 428 -1.44 3.53 15.39
CA PRO A 428 -2.65 2.97 15.98
C PRO A 428 -3.52 4.01 16.73
N LYS A 429 -2.87 4.96 17.41
CA LYS A 429 -3.57 6.03 18.15
C LYS A 429 -4.32 6.99 17.24
N VAL A 430 -3.75 7.31 16.06
CA VAL A 430 -4.40 8.17 15.06
C VAL A 430 -5.62 7.49 14.48
N LEU A 431 -5.50 6.19 14.19
CA LEU A 431 -6.62 5.40 13.67
C LEU A 431 -7.73 5.28 14.72
N GLU A 432 -7.40 5.02 15.99
CA GLU A 432 -8.37 4.94 17.08
C GLU A 432 -9.11 6.27 17.29
N ALA A 433 -8.38 7.40 17.30
CA ALA A 433 -8.97 8.73 17.39
C ALA A 433 -9.93 9.00 16.23
N PHE A 434 -9.53 8.63 15.00
CA PHE A 434 -10.42 8.75 13.84
C PHE A 434 -11.65 7.84 13.95
N LEU A 435 -11.52 6.60 14.43
CA LEU A 435 -12.67 5.71 14.64
C LEU A 435 -13.66 6.28 15.67
N ASN A 436 -13.15 6.94 16.71
CA ASN A 436 -13.99 7.68 17.65
C ASN A 436 -14.75 8.84 16.97
N ASP A 437 -14.11 9.55 16.02
CA ASP A 437 -14.75 10.61 15.25
C ASP A 437 -15.82 10.08 14.27
N CYS A 438 -15.76 8.78 13.90
CA CYS A 438 -16.77 8.13 13.07
C CYS A 438 -18.09 7.81 13.81
N LEU A 439 -18.09 7.97 15.13
CA LEU A 439 -19.28 7.85 15.97
C LEU A 439 -19.83 9.24 16.26
N ASP A 440 -21.10 9.46 15.98
CA ASP A 440 -21.76 10.74 16.22
C ASP A 440 -23.21 10.53 16.66
N THR A 441 -23.84 11.56 17.23
CA THR A 441 -25.22 11.50 17.69
C THR A 441 -26.07 12.59 17.05
N LYS A 442 -27.32 12.26 16.77
CA LYS A 442 -28.33 13.22 16.35
C LYS A 442 -29.47 13.19 17.35
N GLY A 443 -29.81 14.35 17.90
CA GLY A 443 -30.80 14.52 18.96
C GLY A 443 -30.15 15.21 20.15
N LYS A 444 -30.98 16.01 20.89
CA LYS A 444 -30.45 16.82 22.02
C LYS A 444 -30.32 16.02 23.31
N PHE A 445 -31.17 15.03 23.50
CA PHE A 445 -31.20 14.25 24.74
C PHE A 445 -31.23 12.74 24.49
N PRO A 446 -30.45 11.92 25.23
CA PRO A 446 -30.39 10.47 25.07
C PRO A 446 -31.73 9.75 25.33
N ARG A 447 -32.71 10.40 25.97
CA ARG A 447 -34.04 9.84 26.30
C ARG A 447 -35.13 10.12 25.24
N GLU A 448 -34.79 10.90 24.20
CA GLU A 448 -35.75 11.19 23.12
C GLU A 448 -35.95 9.96 22.25
N ASP A 449 -37.16 9.71 21.78
CA ASP A 449 -37.48 8.58 20.89
C ASP A 449 -36.74 8.64 19.56
N MET A 450 -36.38 9.85 19.12
CA MET A 450 -35.63 10.11 17.88
C MET A 450 -34.10 10.27 18.08
N TYR A 451 -33.58 9.93 19.25
CA TYR A 451 -32.14 9.91 19.50
C TYR A 451 -31.49 8.86 18.63
N GLU A 452 -30.60 9.28 17.77
CA GLU A 452 -29.94 8.45 16.76
C GLU A 452 -28.42 8.45 16.99
N VAL A 453 -27.83 7.28 17.10
CA VAL A 453 -26.37 7.08 17.09
C VAL A 453 -25.95 6.73 15.67
N THR A 454 -25.06 7.52 15.09
CA THR A 454 -24.60 7.35 13.71
C THR A 454 -23.23 6.70 13.64
N PHE A 455 -23.08 5.72 12.74
CA PHE A 455 -21.85 5.01 12.45
C PHE A 455 -21.42 5.32 11.01
N SER A 456 -20.26 5.91 10.81
CA SER A 456 -19.73 6.26 9.48
C SER A 456 -18.70 5.23 9.01
N TYR A 457 -18.94 4.61 7.83
CA TYR A 457 -18.07 3.59 7.24
C TYR A 457 -17.44 4.04 5.91
N LYS A 458 -17.40 5.36 5.63
CA LYS A 458 -16.91 5.90 4.35
C LYS A 458 -15.55 5.36 3.95
N PHE A 459 -14.65 5.21 4.90
CA PHE A 459 -13.27 4.76 4.73
C PHE A 459 -13.11 3.25 4.46
N LEU A 460 -14.18 2.46 4.60
CA LEU A 460 -14.21 1.00 4.32
C LEU A 460 -14.83 0.67 2.96
N VAL A 461 -15.29 1.67 2.20
CA VAL A 461 -15.94 1.45 0.90
C VAL A 461 -14.88 1.45 -0.21
N PRO A 462 -14.65 0.30 -0.88
CA PRO A 462 -13.67 0.23 -1.94
C PRO A 462 -14.10 1.06 -3.17
N PRO A 463 -13.16 1.74 -3.85
CA PRO A 463 -13.46 2.51 -5.05
C PRO A 463 -13.92 1.59 -6.21
N PRO A 464 -14.73 2.09 -7.18
CA PRO A 464 -15.22 1.30 -8.30
C PRO A 464 -14.09 0.93 -9.27
N ARG A 465 -14.24 -0.22 -9.92
CA ARG A 465 -13.29 -0.71 -10.92
C ARG A 465 -13.17 0.19 -12.17
N GLU A 466 -14.22 0.91 -12.52
CA GLU A 466 -14.30 1.70 -13.77
C GLU A 466 -13.40 2.95 -13.73
N SER A 467 -13.18 3.54 -12.55
CA SER A 467 -12.30 4.71 -12.39
C SER A 467 -10.82 4.37 -12.65
N CYS A 468 -10.37 3.16 -12.33
CA CYS A 468 -9.00 2.74 -12.65
C CYS A 468 -8.78 2.39 -14.13
N MET A 469 -9.82 1.98 -14.87
CA MET A 469 -9.72 1.61 -16.30
C MET A 469 -9.92 2.81 -17.23
N GLN A 470 -10.75 3.79 -16.85
CA GLN A 470 -10.98 4.99 -17.64
C GLN A 470 -9.80 5.96 -17.61
N GLN A 471 -9.02 6.01 -16.56
CA GLN A 471 -7.76 6.74 -16.51
C GLN A 471 -6.67 6.15 -17.44
N GLN A 472 -6.79 4.89 -17.83
CA GLN A 472 -5.91 4.27 -18.83
C GLN A 472 -6.33 4.56 -20.27
N GLN A 473 -7.56 5.01 -20.53
CA GLN A 473 -8.10 5.29 -21.87
C GLN A 473 -8.25 6.77 -22.22
N GLN A 474 -8.12 7.68 -21.24
CA GLN A 474 -8.09 9.12 -21.47
C GLN A 474 -6.63 9.63 -21.51
N GLN A 475 -5.81 9.05 -22.39
CA GLN A 475 -4.70 9.80 -22.94
C GLN A 475 -5.30 10.81 -23.93
N PRO A 476 -5.12 12.13 -23.75
CA PRO A 476 -5.26 13.04 -24.87
C PRO A 476 -4.15 12.64 -25.85
N SER A 477 -4.54 12.05 -26.98
CA SER A 477 -3.67 11.96 -28.14
C SER A 477 -3.34 13.39 -28.52
N VAL A 478 -2.21 13.89 -28.06
CA VAL A 478 -1.54 15.04 -28.67
C VAL A 478 -1.18 14.55 -30.07
N GLN A 479 -2.07 14.79 -31.00
CA GLN A 479 -1.81 14.68 -32.42
C GLN A 479 -0.79 15.76 -32.78
N VAL A 480 0.50 15.43 -32.56
CA VAL A 480 1.54 16.08 -33.35
C VAL A 480 1.35 15.57 -34.77
N ALA A 481 0.79 16.43 -35.58
CA ALA A 481 0.66 16.21 -37.02
C ALA A 481 2.06 16.08 -37.62
N LEU A 482 2.52 14.85 -37.83
CA LEU A 482 3.63 14.52 -38.71
C LEU A 482 3.05 14.08 -40.06
N PRO A 483 3.63 14.51 -41.19
CA PRO A 483 3.08 14.22 -42.50
C PRO A 483 3.21 12.74 -42.83
N LEU A 484 2.14 12.21 -43.37
CA LEU A 484 2.00 10.88 -43.97
C LEU A 484 3.08 10.59 -45.02
N ASN A 485 3.75 9.47 -44.89
CA ASN A 485 4.22 8.70 -46.04
C ASN A 485 3.89 7.23 -45.78
N ASP A 486 3.18 6.71 -46.76
CA ASP A 486 2.66 5.36 -46.88
C ASP A 486 3.74 4.28 -46.75
N CYS A 487 3.43 3.23 -46.00
CA CYS A 487 3.76 1.84 -46.31
C CYS A 487 2.94 0.89 -45.40
N ASP A 488 2.06 0.17 -46.03
CA ASP A 488 1.25 -0.91 -45.51
C ASP A 488 2.08 -2.06 -44.90
N SER A 489 1.82 -2.42 -43.66
CA SER A 489 1.78 -3.79 -43.18
C SER A 489 1.13 -3.86 -41.79
N PRO A 490 0.21 -4.79 -41.52
CA PRO A 490 -0.48 -4.88 -40.25
C PRO A 490 0.49 -5.45 -39.17
N ARG A 491 0.97 -4.60 -38.28
CA ARG A 491 1.63 -5.06 -37.06
C ARG A 491 0.56 -5.34 -36.02
N GLU A 492 0.43 -6.61 -35.67
CA GLU A 492 -0.26 -7.05 -34.47
C GLU A 492 0.32 -6.30 -33.24
N PRO A 493 -0.50 -5.78 -32.32
CA PRO A 493 0.00 -5.21 -31.10
C PRO A 493 0.56 -6.34 -30.24
N LEU A 494 1.87 -6.33 -30.01
CA LEU A 494 2.53 -7.10 -28.97
C LEU A 494 1.88 -6.74 -27.64
N ALA A 495 0.96 -7.60 -27.21
CA ALA A 495 0.41 -7.58 -25.89
C ALA A 495 1.56 -7.75 -24.88
N HIS A 496 1.98 -6.67 -24.26
CA HIS A 496 2.75 -6.75 -23.04
C HIS A 496 1.91 -7.48 -21.98
N GLN A 497 2.13 -8.80 -21.90
CA GLN A 497 1.73 -9.63 -20.78
C GLN A 497 2.54 -9.21 -19.53
N ASN A 498 2.20 -8.07 -18.96
CA ASN A 498 2.30 -7.83 -17.54
C ASN A 498 0.87 -7.65 -17.04
N ILE A 499 0.15 -8.76 -17.00
CA ILE A 499 -1.03 -8.90 -16.18
C ILE A 499 -0.55 -8.85 -14.74
N SER A 500 -0.31 -7.65 -14.22
CA SER A 500 -0.54 -7.40 -12.82
C SER A 500 -2.00 -7.81 -12.61
N THR A 501 -2.20 -8.98 -12.02
CA THR A 501 -3.50 -9.40 -11.50
C THR A 501 -3.99 -8.26 -10.63
N ALA A 502 -4.83 -7.39 -11.18
CA ALA A 502 -5.44 -6.27 -10.49
C ALA A 502 -6.17 -6.87 -9.29
N ARG A 503 -5.52 -6.79 -8.12
CA ARG A 503 -6.05 -7.32 -6.88
C ARG A 503 -7.36 -6.61 -6.61
N ILE A 504 -8.37 -7.41 -6.35
CA ILE A 504 -9.73 -6.94 -6.12
C ILE A 504 -9.77 -6.37 -4.71
N ASN A 505 -10.05 -5.07 -4.58
CA ASN A 505 -10.27 -4.44 -3.30
C ASN A 505 -11.62 -4.90 -2.72
N THR A 506 -11.59 -5.56 -1.57
CA THR A 506 -12.79 -6.05 -0.86
C THR A 506 -13.10 -5.15 0.34
N GLU A 507 -14.38 -5.08 0.76
CA GLU A 507 -14.76 -4.33 1.98
C GLU A 507 -14.06 -4.87 3.24
N THR A 508 -13.71 -6.17 3.25
CA THR A 508 -13.09 -6.85 4.40
C THR A 508 -11.56 -6.82 4.38
N GLU A 509 -10.92 -6.39 3.28
CA GLU A 509 -9.46 -6.38 3.14
C GLU A 509 -8.75 -5.55 4.25
N PRO A 510 -9.22 -4.33 4.59
CA PRO A 510 -8.64 -3.56 5.68
C PRO A 510 -8.70 -4.27 7.02
N LEU A 511 -9.86 -4.89 7.34
CA LEU A 511 -10.04 -5.62 8.59
C LEU A 511 -9.16 -6.88 8.64
N LEU A 512 -8.96 -7.54 7.49
CA LEU A 512 -8.06 -8.68 7.40
C LEU A 512 -6.61 -8.25 7.73
N TYR A 513 -6.15 -7.12 7.19
CA TYR A 513 -4.85 -6.57 7.53
C TYR A 513 -4.74 -6.22 9.02
N ILE A 514 -5.73 -5.52 9.58
CA ILE A 514 -5.81 -5.18 11.01
C ILE A 514 -5.75 -6.45 11.88
N SER A 515 -6.43 -7.54 11.47
CA SER A 515 -6.45 -8.80 12.20
C SER A 515 -5.09 -9.52 12.23
N GLN A 516 -4.24 -9.28 11.23
CA GLN A 516 -2.91 -9.88 11.11
C GLN A 516 -1.81 -9.05 11.81
N SER A 517 -2.02 -7.74 11.97
CA SER A 517 -1.09 -6.85 12.65
C SER A 517 -1.18 -6.97 14.17
N ARG A 518 -0.04 -7.11 14.86
CA ARG A 518 0.00 -7.18 16.33
C ARG A 518 -0.46 -5.88 16.98
N ASP A 519 -0.07 -4.75 16.39
CA ASP A 519 -0.29 -3.42 16.96
C ASP A 519 -1.71 -2.89 16.71
N LEU A 520 -2.37 -3.36 15.63
CA LEU A 520 -3.69 -2.87 15.24
C LEU A 520 -4.83 -3.79 15.67
N ARG A 521 -4.57 -5.08 15.99
CA ARG A 521 -5.62 -6.09 16.23
C ARG A 521 -6.60 -5.74 17.37
N TYR A 522 -6.16 -4.96 18.38
CA TYR A 522 -7.03 -4.55 19.48
C TYR A 522 -8.15 -3.63 19.01
N LEU A 523 -7.94 -2.88 17.91
CA LEU A 523 -8.95 -2.01 17.31
C LEU A 523 -10.16 -2.77 16.77
N LEU A 524 -10.06 -4.09 16.54
CA LEU A 524 -11.21 -4.91 16.16
C LEU A 524 -12.33 -4.91 17.22
N LYS A 525 -12.00 -4.57 18.48
CA LYS A 525 -12.99 -4.39 19.57
C LYS A 525 -13.75 -3.07 19.47
N HIS A 526 -13.32 -2.14 18.60
CA HIS A 526 -13.95 -0.83 18.46
C HIS A 526 -15.38 -0.96 17.88
N PRO A 527 -16.37 -0.20 18.37
CA PRO A 527 -17.77 -0.31 17.94
C PRO A 527 -17.99 -0.19 16.44
N ILE A 528 -17.20 0.60 15.73
CA ILE A 528 -17.26 0.74 14.26
C ILE A 528 -16.98 -0.60 13.57
N PHE A 529 -15.92 -1.32 13.97
CA PHE A 529 -15.58 -2.59 13.35
C PHE A 529 -16.50 -3.73 13.80
N THR A 530 -16.87 -3.76 15.09
CA THR A 530 -17.79 -4.79 15.59
C THR A 530 -19.18 -4.67 14.98
N SER A 531 -19.71 -3.45 14.81
CA SER A 531 -20.98 -3.23 14.13
C SER A 531 -20.91 -3.57 12.63
N PHE A 532 -19.82 -3.23 11.96
CA PHE A 532 -19.60 -3.64 10.56
C PHE A 532 -19.61 -5.16 10.41
N LEU A 533 -18.88 -5.87 11.29
CA LEU A 533 -18.81 -7.33 11.28
C LEU A 533 -20.17 -7.97 11.59
N ASP A 534 -20.94 -7.40 12.50
CA ASP A 534 -22.30 -7.91 12.82
C ASP A 534 -23.25 -7.74 11.62
N LEU A 535 -23.27 -6.57 11.00
CA LEU A 535 -24.07 -6.31 9.80
C LEU A 535 -23.68 -7.21 8.62
N LYS A 536 -22.37 -7.39 8.41
CA LYS A 536 -21.84 -8.24 7.35
C LYS A 536 -22.17 -9.71 7.59
N TRP A 537 -22.09 -10.16 8.86
CA TRP A 537 -22.47 -11.51 9.26
C TRP A 537 -23.93 -11.83 8.93
N HIS A 538 -24.87 -10.91 9.19
CA HIS A 538 -26.27 -11.10 8.87
C HIS A 538 -26.53 -11.35 7.38
N ARG A 539 -25.68 -10.84 6.47
CA ARG A 539 -25.79 -11.10 5.03
C ARG A 539 -25.10 -12.40 4.60
N ILE A 540 -24.02 -12.79 5.27
CA ILE A 540 -23.16 -13.91 4.87
C ILE A 540 -23.61 -15.22 5.54
N ARG A 541 -24.24 -15.18 6.71
CA ARG A 541 -24.63 -16.37 7.50
C ARG A 541 -25.38 -17.45 6.71
N ILE A 542 -26.20 -17.06 5.73
CA ILE A 542 -26.95 -18.02 4.91
C ILE A 542 -25.99 -18.94 4.15
N PHE A 543 -24.95 -18.39 3.55
CA PHE A 543 -23.95 -19.19 2.82
C PHE A 543 -23.17 -20.12 3.74
N PHE A 544 -22.85 -19.64 4.95
CA PHE A 544 -22.20 -20.46 5.98
C PHE A 544 -23.08 -21.63 6.39
N PHE A 545 -24.35 -21.40 6.72
CA PHE A 545 -25.29 -22.46 7.14
C PHE A 545 -25.59 -23.45 6.01
N LEU A 546 -25.73 -23.00 4.77
CA LEU A 546 -25.89 -23.89 3.62
C LEU A 546 -24.68 -24.83 3.46
N ASN A 547 -23.46 -24.29 3.57
CA ASN A 547 -22.25 -25.11 3.51
C ASN A 547 -22.17 -26.09 4.69
N LEU A 548 -22.53 -25.66 5.89
CA LEU A 548 -22.54 -26.50 7.10
C LEU A 548 -23.54 -27.64 6.97
N ILE A 549 -24.79 -27.35 6.54
CA ILE A 549 -25.83 -28.38 6.35
C ILE A 549 -25.38 -29.41 5.29
N PHE A 550 -24.84 -28.91 4.16
CA PHE A 550 -24.31 -29.78 3.12
C PHE A 550 -23.23 -30.75 3.66
N TYR A 551 -22.32 -30.22 4.47
CA TYR A 551 -21.25 -31.03 5.06
C TYR A 551 -21.75 -32.01 6.12
N ILE A 552 -22.71 -31.61 6.97
CA ILE A 552 -23.38 -32.52 7.93
C ILE A 552 -24.02 -33.70 7.20
N LEU A 553 -24.74 -33.41 6.10
CA LEU A 553 -25.37 -34.46 5.29
C LEU A 553 -24.32 -35.42 4.68
N PHE A 554 -23.22 -34.87 4.17
CA PHE A 554 -22.12 -35.68 3.65
C PHE A 554 -21.55 -36.63 4.72
N VAL A 555 -21.22 -36.09 5.92
CA VAL A 555 -20.68 -36.89 7.02
C VAL A 555 -21.68 -37.97 7.47
N ALA A 556 -22.98 -37.64 7.56
CA ALA A 556 -24.02 -38.59 7.89
C ALA A 556 -24.14 -39.73 6.84
N VAL A 557 -24.14 -39.39 5.55
CA VAL A 557 -24.22 -40.36 4.45
C VAL A 557 -22.98 -41.25 4.43
N LEU A 558 -21.77 -40.65 4.55
CA LEU A 558 -20.51 -41.43 4.61
C LEU A 558 -20.50 -42.39 5.78
N THR A 559 -20.85 -41.92 6.98
CA THR A 559 -20.90 -42.75 8.19
C THR A 559 -21.92 -43.87 8.04
N LEU A 560 -23.12 -43.53 7.56
CA LEU A 560 -24.18 -44.55 7.35
C LEU A 560 -23.77 -45.60 6.31
N TYR A 561 -23.17 -45.17 5.19
CA TYR A 561 -22.67 -46.10 4.16
C TYR A 561 -21.64 -47.08 4.72
N ILE A 562 -20.66 -46.55 5.48
CA ILE A 562 -19.64 -47.40 6.11
C ILE A 562 -20.26 -48.37 7.11
N LEU A 563 -21.18 -47.91 7.98
CA LEU A 563 -21.85 -48.78 8.97
C LEU A 563 -22.70 -49.86 8.31
N LEU A 564 -23.45 -49.52 7.25
CA LEU A 564 -24.24 -50.51 6.50
C LEU A 564 -23.36 -51.54 5.81
N TRP A 565 -22.16 -51.16 5.34
CA TRP A 565 -21.20 -52.08 4.76
C TRP A 565 -20.69 -53.08 5.78
N TYR A 566 -20.30 -52.67 7.00
CA TYR A 566 -19.82 -53.58 8.05
C TYR A 566 -20.93 -54.39 8.71
N SER A 567 -22.19 -53.99 8.55
CA SER A 567 -23.36 -54.75 9.01
C SER A 567 -23.72 -55.92 8.09
N LYS A 568 -22.99 -56.12 6.97
CA LYS A 568 -23.15 -57.33 6.14
C LYS A 568 -22.57 -58.50 6.87
N PRO A 569 -23.33 -59.62 7.08
CA PRO A 569 -22.73 -60.81 7.64
C PRO A 569 -21.62 -61.30 6.72
N HIS A 570 -20.43 -61.53 7.25
CA HIS A 570 -19.38 -62.28 6.56
C HIS A 570 -19.95 -63.66 6.30
N VAL A 571 -20.26 -63.94 5.03
CA VAL A 571 -20.38 -65.33 4.60
C VAL A 571 -18.96 -65.87 4.65
N VAL A 572 -18.62 -66.49 5.80
CA VAL A 572 -17.43 -67.35 5.92
C VAL A 572 -17.66 -68.44 4.89
N ASP A 573 -16.82 -68.46 3.86
CA ASP A 573 -16.69 -69.57 2.95
C ASP A 573 -16.23 -70.81 3.74
N SER A 574 -17.15 -71.39 4.49
CA SER A 574 -17.01 -72.68 5.06
C SER A 574 -17.54 -73.67 4.03
N TYR A 575 -16.75 -73.85 2.97
CA TYR A 575 -16.83 -74.97 2.11
C TYR A 575 -16.07 -76.09 2.81
N ASN A 576 -16.77 -76.85 3.67
CA ASN A 576 -16.59 -78.29 4.12
C ASN A 576 -17.23 -78.41 5.47
N ASP A 577 -18.49 -78.77 5.44
CA ASP A 577 -19.04 -79.83 6.31
C ASP A 577 -20.50 -80.06 5.95
N SER A 578 -20.71 -80.85 4.95
CA SER A 578 -21.98 -81.52 4.71
C SER A 578 -22.18 -82.52 5.76
N VAL A 579 -23.14 -82.34 6.71
CA VAL A 579 -24.00 -83.35 7.23
C VAL A 579 -25.21 -82.76 7.93
N ASN A 580 -26.37 -83.08 7.38
CA ASN A 580 -27.69 -83.20 7.98
C ASN A 580 -28.08 -82.36 9.25
N ILE A 581 -29.01 -81.50 9.09
CA ILE A 581 -30.23 -81.48 9.91
C ILE A 581 -31.36 -80.87 9.09
N ILE A 582 -32.27 -81.64 8.62
CA ILE A 582 -33.61 -81.34 8.12
C ILE A 582 -34.47 -81.09 9.33
N SER A 583 -35.00 -79.86 9.51
CA SER A 583 -36.38 -79.57 9.94
C SER A 583 -36.55 -78.18 10.47
N SER A 584 -37.70 -77.60 10.10
CA SER A 584 -38.34 -76.40 10.66
C SER A 584 -37.59 -75.02 10.43
N GLY A 585 -37.85 -74.41 9.28
CA GLY A 585 -37.39 -73.03 9.08
C GLY A 585 -37.68 -72.33 7.77
N GLU A 586 -38.72 -72.74 6.99
CA GLU A 586 -39.05 -72.10 5.73
C GLU A 586 -39.55 -70.65 5.89
N ILE A 587 -40.12 -70.31 7.05
CA ILE A 587 -40.63 -68.90 7.26
C ILE A 587 -39.52 -67.99 7.72
N GLU A 588 -38.51 -68.41 8.45
CA GLU A 588 -37.34 -67.59 8.85
C GLU A 588 -36.37 -67.42 7.73
N LYS A 589 -36.20 -68.33 6.81
CA LYS A 589 -35.36 -68.12 5.61
C LYS A 589 -35.91 -67.05 4.66
N SER A 590 -37.27 -67.02 4.46
CA SER A 590 -37.89 -65.99 3.60
C SER A 590 -37.75 -64.56 4.20
N ALA A 591 -37.83 -64.40 5.50
CA ALA A 591 -37.67 -63.13 6.19
C ALA A 591 -36.20 -62.66 6.17
N THR A 592 -35.20 -63.58 6.29
CA THR A 592 -33.77 -63.27 6.19
C THR A 592 -33.39 -62.93 4.75
N GLU A 593 -33.85 -63.61 3.74
CA GLU A 593 -33.62 -63.34 2.33
C GLU A 593 -34.22 -61.97 1.89
N THR A 594 -35.44 -61.69 2.34
CA THR A 594 -36.04 -60.39 2.08
C THR A 594 -35.32 -59.24 2.80
N MET A 595 -34.83 -59.46 4.02
CA MET A 595 -33.97 -58.48 4.74
C MET A 595 -32.61 -58.27 4.05
N GLU A 596 -32.01 -59.33 3.50
CA GLU A 596 -30.75 -59.23 2.76
C GLU A 596 -30.93 -58.48 1.42
N ILE A 597 -31.97 -58.72 0.67
CA ILE A 597 -32.32 -57.99 -0.57
C ILE A 597 -32.59 -56.54 -0.25
N ILE A 598 -33.31 -56.21 0.83
CA ILE A 598 -33.54 -54.83 1.24
C ILE A 598 -32.22 -54.15 1.64
N LYS A 599 -31.33 -54.83 2.39
CA LYS A 599 -30.01 -54.31 2.74
C LYS A 599 -29.10 -54.13 1.52
N TYR A 600 -29.13 -55.00 0.54
CA TYR A 600 -28.36 -54.89 -0.70
C TYR A 600 -28.83 -53.67 -1.53
N ASN A 601 -30.13 -53.53 -1.73
CA ASN A 601 -30.71 -52.41 -2.45
C ASN A 601 -30.46 -51.07 -1.69
N ALA A 602 -30.54 -51.07 -0.36
CA ALA A 602 -30.22 -49.90 0.45
C ALA A 602 -28.74 -49.51 0.33
N SER A 603 -27.80 -50.49 0.29
CA SER A 603 -26.37 -50.18 0.17
C SER A 603 -26.04 -49.57 -1.20
N GLY A 604 -26.68 -50.02 -2.28
CA GLY A 604 -26.53 -49.46 -3.63
C GLY A 604 -27.08 -48.00 -3.74
N PHE A 605 -28.20 -47.73 -3.09
CA PHE A 605 -28.75 -46.36 -3.02
C PHE A 605 -27.78 -45.40 -2.32
N TRP A 606 -27.29 -45.78 -1.13
CA TRP A 606 -26.37 -44.94 -0.38
C TRP A 606 -25.02 -44.75 -1.06
N TRP A 607 -24.54 -45.75 -1.80
CA TRP A 607 -23.35 -45.65 -2.65
C TRP A 607 -23.55 -44.55 -3.72
N ALA A 608 -24.68 -44.57 -4.43
CA ALA A 608 -24.98 -43.58 -5.45
C ALA A 608 -25.08 -42.14 -4.87
N VAL A 609 -25.75 -42.01 -3.71
CA VAL A 609 -25.86 -40.74 -2.99
C VAL A 609 -24.48 -40.22 -2.57
N LEU A 610 -23.62 -41.10 -2.06
CA LEU A 610 -22.27 -40.72 -1.64
C LEU A 610 -21.39 -40.27 -2.80
N ILE A 611 -21.51 -40.91 -3.97
CA ILE A 611 -20.82 -40.45 -5.20
C ILE A 611 -21.22 -39.02 -5.55
N VAL A 612 -22.51 -38.70 -5.49
CA VAL A 612 -23.01 -37.34 -5.80
C VAL A 612 -22.39 -36.33 -4.82
N PHE A 613 -22.40 -36.62 -3.52
CA PHE A 613 -21.77 -35.76 -2.52
C PHE A 613 -20.28 -35.60 -2.73
N LEU A 614 -19.57 -36.70 -3.02
CA LEU A 614 -18.14 -36.68 -3.29
C LEU A 614 -17.80 -35.87 -4.54
N ALA A 615 -18.57 -36.00 -5.61
CA ALA A 615 -18.43 -35.21 -6.83
C ALA A 615 -18.62 -33.70 -6.54
N LEU A 616 -19.64 -33.36 -5.77
CA LEU A 616 -19.91 -31.95 -5.39
C LEU A 616 -18.79 -31.39 -4.51
N LEU A 617 -18.27 -32.16 -3.55
CA LEU A 617 -17.11 -31.78 -2.73
C LEU A 617 -15.86 -31.60 -3.58
N THR A 618 -15.59 -32.52 -4.52
CA THR A 618 -14.46 -32.41 -5.46
C THR A 618 -14.55 -31.15 -6.31
N VAL A 619 -15.73 -30.84 -6.84
CA VAL A 619 -15.95 -29.59 -7.58
C VAL A 619 -15.71 -28.36 -6.69
N ARG A 620 -16.16 -28.40 -5.44
CA ARG A 620 -15.91 -27.34 -4.46
C ARG A 620 -14.40 -27.12 -4.22
N GLU A 621 -13.66 -28.20 -4.00
CA GLU A 621 -12.22 -28.13 -3.74
C GLU A 621 -11.43 -27.67 -4.96
N LEU A 622 -11.77 -28.14 -6.15
CA LEU A 622 -11.17 -27.64 -7.39
C LEU A 622 -11.45 -26.13 -7.58
N PHE A 623 -12.65 -25.69 -7.25
CA PHE A 623 -12.99 -24.28 -7.31
C PHE A 623 -12.15 -23.46 -6.32
N GLN A 624 -11.98 -23.91 -5.09
CA GLN A 624 -11.13 -23.27 -4.09
C GLN A 624 -9.65 -23.23 -4.54
N LEU A 625 -9.15 -24.32 -5.09
CA LEU A 625 -7.79 -24.42 -5.61
C LEU A 625 -7.54 -23.39 -6.73
N VAL A 626 -8.48 -23.25 -7.68
CA VAL A 626 -8.38 -22.29 -8.79
C VAL A 626 -8.46 -20.83 -8.28
N VAL A 627 -9.36 -20.57 -7.33
CA VAL A 627 -9.58 -19.21 -6.82
C VAL A 627 -8.44 -18.74 -5.89
N PHE A 628 -7.99 -19.59 -4.97
CA PHE A 628 -7.01 -19.23 -3.95
C PHE A 628 -5.56 -19.59 -4.29
N SER A 629 -5.35 -20.43 -5.31
CA SER A 629 -4.04 -20.84 -5.84
C SER A 629 -2.96 -21.02 -4.73
N SER A 630 -2.01 -20.07 -4.62
CA SER A 630 -0.89 -20.16 -3.66
C SER A 630 -1.31 -20.09 -2.18
N LYS A 631 -2.46 -19.50 -1.85
CA LYS A 631 -2.98 -19.45 -0.47
C LYS A 631 -3.59 -20.80 -0.06
N TYR A 632 -4.09 -21.59 -1.02
CA TYR A 632 -4.69 -22.88 -0.77
C TYR A 632 -3.71 -23.84 -0.06
N PHE A 633 -2.47 -23.95 -0.56
CA PHE A 633 -1.44 -24.81 0.00
C PHE A 633 -0.85 -24.33 1.34
N LYS A 634 -1.13 -23.11 1.77
CA LYS A 634 -0.67 -22.60 3.07
C LYS A 634 -1.60 -22.98 4.23
N ASN A 635 -2.83 -23.38 3.94
CA ASN A 635 -3.82 -23.75 4.95
C ASN A 635 -3.75 -25.26 5.23
N PRO A 636 -3.46 -25.68 6.48
CA PRO A 636 -3.40 -27.10 6.84
C PRO A 636 -4.78 -27.79 6.74
N GLU A 637 -5.89 -27.08 6.88
CA GLU A 637 -7.25 -27.59 6.75
C GLU A 637 -7.51 -28.18 5.35
N ASN A 638 -6.97 -27.57 4.29
CA ASN A 638 -7.15 -28.05 2.92
C ASN A 638 -6.47 -29.40 2.67
N TYR A 639 -5.38 -29.68 3.37
CA TYR A 639 -4.76 -31.01 3.29
C TYR A 639 -5.65 -32.10 3.93
N LEU A 640 -6.35 -31.77 5.02
CA LEU A 640 -7.30 -32.69 5.64
C LEU A 640 -8.47 -32.97 4.70
N GLU A 641 -9.05 -31.95 4.08
CA GLU A 641 -10.12 -32.09 3.07
C GLU A 641 -9.65 -32.94 1.88
N PHE A 642 -8.44 -32.73 1.38
CA PHE A 642 -7.86 -33.51 0.28
C PHE A 642 -7.69 -35.02 0.66
N ILE A 643 -7.12 -35.28 1.84
CA ILE A 643 -6.95 -36.68 2.32
C ILE A 643 -8.33 -37.33 2.50
N LEU A 644 -9.32 -36.59 3.01
CA LEU A 644 -10.69 -37.08 3.15
C LEU A 644 -11.32 -37.46 1.79
N LEU A 645 -11.13 -36.62 0.76
CA LEU A 645 -11.58 -36.95 -0.59
C LEU A 645 -10.93 -38.23 -1.14
N VAL A 646 -9.62 -38.34 -0.99
CA VAL A 646 -8.86 -39.51 -1.47
C VAL A 646 -9.31 -40.80 -0.73
N THR A 647 -9.42 -40.74 0.60
CA THR A 647 -9.86 -41.89 1.39
C THR A 647 -11.32 -42.29 1.13
N SER A 648 -12.20 -41.29 0.96
CA SER A 648 -13.60 -41.52 0.59
C SER A 648 -13.73 -42.12 -0.82
N ALA A 649 -12.92 -41.68 -1.78
CA ALA A 649 -12.86 -42.25 -3.12
C ALA A 649 -12.34 -43.69 -3.08
N ALA A 650 -11.28 -43.96 -2.29
CA ALA A 650 -10.75 -45.31 -2.10
C ALA A 650 -11.81 -46.28 -1.54
N ILE A 651 -12.66 -45.86 -0.62
CA ILE A 651 -13.75 -46.65 -0.08
C ILE A 651 -14.79 -47.00 -1.16
N LEU A 652 -15.12 -46.05 -2.03
CA LEU A 652 -16.13 -46.22 -3.09
C LEU A 652 -15.66 -47.17 -4.20
N PHE A 653 -14.37 -47.11 -4.54
CA PHE A 653 -13.79 -47.86 -5.65
C PHE A 653 -12.89 -49.03 -5.18
N SER A 654 -13.04 -49.48 -3.90
CA SER A 654 -12.16 -50.48 -3.27
C SER A 654 -12.35 -51.90 -3.73
N ASP A 655 -13.25 -52.21 -4.67
CA ASP A 655 -13.28 -53.54 -5.31
C ASP A 655 -11.97 -53.84 -6.04
N TRP A 656 -11.17 -52.81 -6.34
CA TRP A 656 -9.81 -52.93 -6.89
C TRP A 656 -8.70 -53.00 -5.84
N VAL A 657 -8.98 -52.67 -4.57
CA VAL A 657 -8.01 -52.70 -3.47
C VAL A 657 -8.30 -53.93 -2.61
N HIS A 658 -7.32 -54.80 -2.44
CA HIS A 658 -7.45 -56.04 -1.64
C HIS A 658 -8.19 -55.80 -0.31
N GLY A 659 -9.10 -56.70 0.03
CA GLY A 659 -10.08 -56.58 1.14
C GLY A 659 -9.55 -56.14 2.49
N HIS A 660 -8.24 -56.30 2.76
CA HIS A 660 -7.58 -55.88 3.99
C HIS A 660 -7.37 -54.38 4.17
N ALA A 661 -7.32 -53.56 3.08
CA ALA A 661 -7.04 -52.13 3.17
C ALA A 661 -8.30 -51.28 3.45
N ARG A 662 -9.48 -51.79 3.12
CA ARG A 662 -10.76 -51.08 3.27
C ARG A 662 -11.08 -50.65 4.70
N PRO A 663 -10.91 -51.53 5.75
CA PRO A 663 -11.11 -51.11 7.14
C PRO A 663 -10.25 -49.91 7.54
N HIS A 664 -8.99 -49.88 7.09
CA HIS A 664 -8.07 -48.77 7.38
C HIS A 664 -8.54 -47.48 6.77
N PHE A 665 -8.94 -47.48 5.48
CA PHE A 665 -9.49 -46.28 4.83
C PHE A 665 -10.79 -45.82 5.46
N SER A 666 -11.69 -46.73 5.86
CA SER A 666 -12.96 -46.40 6.50
C SER A 666 -12.75 -45.73 7.87
N ALA A 667 -11.83 -46.30 8.68
CA ALA A 667 -11.50 -45.71 9.98
C ALA A 667 -10.92 -44.29 9.85
N VAL A 668 -9.98 -44.11 8.90
CA VAL A 668 -9.37 -42.79 8.62
C VAL A 668 -10.44 -41.80 8.08
N ALA A 669 -11.29 -42.20 7.14
CA ALA A 669 -12.29 -41.35 6.55
C ALA A 669 -13.34 -40.89 7.58
N ILE A 670 -13.80 -41.79 8.47
CA ILE A 670 -14.71 -41.40 9.56
C ILE A 670 -14.03 -40.37 10.46
N LEU A 671 -12.81 -40.66 10.94
CA LEU A 671 -12.11 -39.78 11.85
C LEU A 671 -11.91 -38.39 11.23
N LEU A 672 -11.45 -38.32 9.98
CA LEU A 672 -11.21 -37.08 9.27
C LEU A 672 -12.50 -36.32 9.00
N SER A 673 -13.59 -36.99 8.59
CA SER A 673 -14.87 -36.34 8.29
C SER A 673 -15.51 -35.70 9.53
N TRP A 674 -15.45 -36.35 10.68
CA TRP A 674 -15.92 -35.80 11.94
C TRP A 674 -15.01 -34.69 12.47
N ALA A 675 -13.69 -34.83 12.33
CA ALA A 675 -12.71 -33.81 12.69
C ALA A 675 -12.94 -32.53 11.86
N GLU A 676 -13.12 -32.65 10.55
CA GLU A 676 -13.38 -31.51 9.64
C GLU A 676 -14.74 -30.86 9.96
N LEU A 677 -15.77 -31.66 10.32
CA LEU A 677 -17.05 -31.11 10.76
C LEU A 677 -16.89 -30.24 12.01
N VAL A 678 -16.08 -30.67 12.99
CA VAL A 678 -15.78 -29.89 14.19
C VAL A 678 -15.06 -28.59 13.82
N LEU A 679 -14.07 -28.65 12.91
CA LEU A 679 -13.33 -27.47 12.43
C LEU A 679 -14.26 -26.50 11.69
N LEU A 680 -15.19 -26.99 10.86
CA LEU A 680 -16.18 -26.19 10.15
C LEU A 680 -17.18 -25.52 11.11
N ILE A 681 -17.71 -26.25 12.10
CA ILE A 681 -18.56 -25.67 13.17
C ILE A 681 -17.79 -24.58 13.93
N GLY A 682 -16.49 -24.79 14.15
CA GLY A 682 -15.61 -23.81 14.80
C GLY A 682 -15.43 -22.50 14.06
N ARG A 683 -15.77 -22.42 12.77
CA ARG A 683 -15.79 -21.16 12.02
C ARG A 683 -17.00 -20.28 12.39
N HIS A 684 -17.98 -20.81 13.13
CA HIS A 684 -19.09 -20.03 13.64
C HIS A 684 -18.62 -19.03 14.71
N PRO A 685 -19.08 -17.77 14.68
CA PRO A 685 -18.60 -16.71 15.58
C PRO A 685 -18.61 -17.03 17.06
N SER A 686 -19.65 -17.73 17.56
CA SER A 686 -19.79 -18.06 18.98
C SER A 686 -18.90 -19.24 19.44
N LEU A 687 -18.46 -20.12 18.51
CA LEU A 687 -17.67 -21.30 18.83
C LEU A 687 -16.20 -21.18 18.42
N SER A 688 -15.86 -20.13 17.68
CA SER A 688 -14.52 -19.91 17.12
C SER A 688 -13.41 -19.86 18.17
N VAL A 689 -13.70 -19.30 19.35
CA VAL A 689 -12.76 -19.22 20.47
C VAL A 689 -12.38 -20.63 20.96
N ASN A 690 -13.38 -21.51 21.15
CA ASN A 690 -13.15 -22.85 21.67
C ASN A 690 -12.33 -23.70 20.72
N ILE A 691 -12.60 -23.58 19.41
CA ILE A 691 -11.85 -24.35 18.40
C ILE A 691 -10.44 -23.80 18.20
N GLU A 692 -10.25 -22.47 18.22
CA GLU A 692 -8.90 -21.90 18.14
C GLU A 692 -8.07 -22.23 19.39
N MET A 693 -8.71 -22.25 20.56
CA MET A 693 -8.10 -22.72 21.80
C MET A 693 -7.67 -24.19 21.67
N PHE A 694 -8.58 -25.06 21.20
CA PHE A 694 -8.27 -26.46 20.96
C PHE A 694 -7.08 -26.65 19.98
N LYS A 695 -7.11 -25.95 18.83
CA LYS A 695 -6.02 -26.02 17.83
C LYS A 695 -4.67 -25.63 18.45
N ARG A 696 -4.62 -24.51 19.17
CA ARG A 696 -3.39 -23.97 19.74
C ARG A 696 -2.84 -24.87 20.83
N VAL A 697 -3.70 -25.30 21.76
CA VAL A 697 -3.32 -26.21 22.85
C VAL A 697 -2.83 -27.53 22.27
N SER A 698 -3.57 -28.14 21.30
CA SER A 698 -3.16 -29.37 20.67
C SER A 698 -1.82 -29.28 19.93
N CYS A 699 -1.60 -28.16 19.20
CA CYS A 699 -0.35 -27.96 18.48
C CYS A 699 0.84 -27.80 19.45
N ASN A 700 0.68 -27.05 20.54
CA ASN A 700 1.72 -26.88 21.56
C ASN A 700 1.98 -28.18 22.31
N PHE A 701 0.91 -28.91 22.63
CA PHE A 701 1.02 -30.24 23.24
C PHE A 701 1.82 -31.22 22.37
N LEU A 702 1.49 -31.31 21.08
CA LEU A 702 2.22 -32.19 20.15
C LEU A 702 3.68 -31.75 19.98
N LYS A 703 3.98 -30.46 19.89
CA LYS A 703 5.37 -29.98 19.85
C LYS A 703 6.13 -30.38 21.11
N PHE A 704 5.53 -30.21 22.27
CA PHE A 704 6.13 -30.55 23.54
C PHE A 704 6.35 -32.08 23.64
N LEU A 705 5.33 -32.86 23.28
CA LEU A 705 5.44 -34.33 23.28
C LEU A 705 6.53 -34.81 22.31
N ALA A 706 6.72 -34.16 21.17
CA ALA A 706 7.76 -34.52 20.21
C ALA A 706 9.18 -34.39 20.81
N TRP A 707 9.43 -33.36 21.64
CA TRP A 707 10.71 -33.21 22.35
C TRP A 707 10.99 -34.35 23.33
N TYR A 708 9.94 -34.83 24.02
CA TYR A 708 10.07 -35.90 25.01
C TYR A 708 9.86 -37.33 24.41
N ALA A 709 9.53 -37.42 23.12
CA ALA A 709 9.34 -38.70 22.43
C ALA A 709 10.58 -39.59 22.52
N ILE A 710 11.78 -38.99 22.49
CA ILE A 710 13.04 -39.71 22.64
C ILE A 710 13.09 -40.43 23.99
N LEU A 711 12.67 -39.77 25.07
CA LEU A 711 12.65 -40.37 26.41
C LEU A 711 11.61 -41.49 26.50
N ILE A 712 10.43 -41.30 25.92
CA ILE A 712 9.36 -42.31 25.85
C ILE A 712 9.84 -43.54 25.09
N VAL A 713 10.50 -43.37 23.94
CA VAL A 713 11.09 -44.46 23.15
C VAL A 713 12.20 -45.18 23.92
N ALA A 714 13.03 -44.46 24.68
CA ALA A 714 14.08 -45.06 25.51
C ALA A 714 13.49 -45.98 26.58
N PHE A 715 12.44 -45.58 27.29
CA PHE A 715 11.74 -46.42 28.25
C PHE A 715 11.05 -47.59 27.55
N ALA A 716 10.40 -47.36 26.40
CA ALA A 716 9.76 -48.43 25.63
C ALA A 716 10.76 -49.54 25.21
N LEU A 717 11.94 -49.16 24.74
CA LEU A 717 13.00 -50.07 24.38
C LEU A 717 13.59 -50.78 25.62
N SER A 718 13.68 -50.10 26.76
CA SER A 718 14.10 -50.67 28.02
C SER A 718 13.10 -51.72 28.50
N PHE A 719 11.80 -51.46 28.41
CA PHE A 719 10.74 -52.43 28.73
C PHE A 719 10.75 -53.61 27.74
N TYR A 720 10.95 -53.35 26.44
CA TYR A 720 11.12 -54.39 25.44
C TYR A 720 12.28 -55.32 25.78
N ALA A 721 13.45 -54.77 26.16
CA ALA A 721 14.62 -55.56 26.53
C ALA A 721 14.42 -56.38 27.81
N LEU A 722 13.72 -55.83 28.82
CA LEU A 722 13.50 -56.47 30.11
C LEU A 722 12.39 -57.56 30.07
N PHE A 723 11.33 -57.31 29.28
CA PHE A 723 10.13 -58.17 29.33
C PHE A 723 9.95 -59.13 28.13
N ARG A 724 10.86 -59.07 27.14
CA ARG A 724 10.82 -59.92 25.96
C ARG A 724 11.08 -61.42 26.30
N GLY A 725 11.85 -61.68 27.34
CA GLY A 725 12.40 -63.06 27.64
C GLY A 725 11.39 -64.02 28.24
N CYS A 726 10.09 -63.72 28.30
CA CYS A 726 9.08 -64.63 28.82
C CYS A 726 8.42 -65.48 27.74
N ASP A 727 9.15 -65.92 26.70
CA ASP A 727 8.67 -66.83 25.69
C ASP A 727 8.84 -68.27 26.15
N GLY A 728 7.78 -68.87 26.67
CA GLY A 728 7.49 -70.27 26.56
C GLY A 728 8.48 -71.29 27.13
N ALA A 729 9.10 -71.04 28.26
CA ALA A 729 9.83 -72.09 28.99
C ALA A 729 9.29 -72.17 30.42
N THR A 730 8.44 -73.10 30.69
CA THR A 730 8.21 -74.01 31.87
C THR A 730 8.34 -73.47 33.32
N GLU A 731 8.59 -72.24 33.60
CA GLU A 731 8.70 -71.66 34.94
C GLU A 731 7.89 -70.41 35.24
N CYS A 732 7.10 -69.89 34.25
CA CYS A 732 6.08 -68.83 34.53
C CYS A 732 4.76 -69.55 34.76
N GLY A 733 4.35 -69.76 36.03
CA GLY A 733 3.26 -70.57 36.50
C GLY A 733 2.02 -70.59 35.63
N GLU A 734 1.37 -71.74 35.55
CA GLU A 734 0.06 -72.03 34.99
C GLU A 734 -0.98 -70.93 35.46
N ALA A 735 -1.17 -69.89 34.73
CA ALA A 735 -2.35 -69.10 34.80
C ALA A 735 -2.90 -69.01 33.36
N GLY A 736 -3.78 -69.99 33.08
CA GLY A 736 -4.59 -69.98 31.88
C GLY A 736 -5.42 -68.68 31.85
N ASP A 737 -4.97 -67.81 31.09
CA ASP A 737 -5.78 -66.86 30.30
C ASP A 737 -4.86 -66.06 29.37
N SER A 738 -5.22 -66.02 28.13
CA SER A 738 -4.48 -65.43 27.02
C SER A 738 -4.19 -63.88 27.19
N ASN A 739 -3.34 -63.54 28.16
CA ASN A 739 -2.81 -62.15 28.23
C ASN A 739 -1.63 -62.02 27.26
N GLU A 740 -1.90 -61.56 26.05
CA GLU A 740 -0.84 -61.26 25.07
C GLU A 740 0.19 -60.29 25.70
N ASN A 741 1.44 -60.77 25.79
CA ASN A 741 2.54 -59.92 26.25
C ASN A 741 2.80 -58.77 25.22
N PHE A 742 2.38 -57.56 25.51
CA PHE A 742 2.57 -56.42 24.66
C PHE A 742 4.03 -56.00 24.43
N PHE A 743 4.97 -56.56 25.18
CA PHE A 743 6.40 -56.25 25.07
C PHE A 743 7.18 -57.19 24.15
N LEU A 744 6.51 -58.11 23.46
CA LEU A 744 7.16 -59.03 22.50
C LEU A 744 7.66 -58.29 21.23
N HIS A 745 7.00 -57.22 20.81
CA HIS A 745 7.36 -56.45 19.63
C HIS A 745 7.71 -55.01 20.00
N PRO A 746 8.79 -54.42 19.42
CA PRO A 746 9.20 -53.06 19.77
C PRO A 746 8.08 -52.03 19.56
N GLY A 747 7.29 -52.15 18.46
CA GLY A 747 6.18 -51.27 18.17
C GLY A 747 5.07 -51.34 19.19
N MET A 748 4.69 -52.54 19.64
CA MET A 748 3.69 -52.75 20.69
C MET A 748 4.17 -52.25 22.05
N SER A 749 5.47 -52.43 22.35
CA SER A 749 6.10 -51.87 23.54
C SER A 749 6.00 -50.34 23.58
N VAL A 750 6.28 -49.67 22.45
CA VAL A 750 6.10 -48.19 22.34
C VAL A 750 4.64 -47.83 22.57
N PHE A 751 3.70 -48.51 21.93
CA PHE A 751 2.26 -48.26 22.09
C PHE A 751 1.84 -48.43 23.56
N LYS A 752 2.18 -49.55 24.22
CA LYS A 752 1.85 -49.75 25.64
C LYS A 752 2.50 -48.68 26.54
N THR A 753 3.74 -48.26 26.24
CA THR A 753 4.43 -47.25 27.02
C THR A 753 3.73 -45.87 26.88
N VAL A 754 3.21 -45.55 25.69
CA VAL A 754 2.40 -44.32 25.47
C VAL A 754 1.07 -44.44 26.23
N VAL A 755 0.42 -45.59 26.27
CA VAL A 755 -0.79 -45.80 27.07
C VAL A 755 -0.46 -45.63 28.58
N MET A 756 0.65 -46.21 29.07
CA MET A 756 1.08 -46.02 30.44
C MET A 756 1.42 -44.58 30.82
N LEU A 757 1.78 -43.72 29.84
CA LEU A 757 1.96 -42.26 30.04
C LEU A 757 0.67 -41.60 30.57
N THR A 758 -0.53 -42.08 30.19
CA THR A 758 -1.81 -41.54 30.63
C THR A 758 -2.17 -41.97 32.08
N GLY A 759 -1.35 -42.79 32.69
CA GLY A 759 -1.56 -43.30 34.06
C GLY A 759 -2.29 -44.67 34.12
N GLU A 760 -2.53 -45.30 32.99
CA GLU A 760 -3.15 -46.62 32.90
C GLU A 760 -2.11 -47.74 33.07
N PHE A 761 -1.86 -48.11 34.32
CA PHE A 761 -0.92 -49.15 34.67
C PHE A 761 -1.66 -50.46 35.00
N ASP A 762 -1.72 -51.37 34.06
CA ASP A 762 -2.14 -52.72 34.34
C ASP A 762 -0.92 -53.55 34.80
N MET A 763 -0.77 -53.66 36.11
CA MET A 763 0.37 -54.37 36.71
C MET A 763 0.31 -55.89 36.48
N THR A 764 -0.87 -56.42 36.20
CA THR A 764 -1.06 -57.83 35.94
C THR A 764 -0.53 -58.27 34.57
N SER A 765 -0.51 -57.31 33.61
CA SER A 765 0.00 -57.56 32.26
C SER A 765 1.52 -57.36 32.12
N ILE A 766 2.23 -56.96 33.20
CA ILE A 766 3.67 -56.70 33.15
C ILE A 766 4.43 -57.82 33.84
N PRO A 767 5.28 -58.56 33.13
CA PRO A 767 6.00 -59.71 33.67
C PRO A 767 7.24 -59.25 34.49
N PHE A 768 7.07 -58.89 35.74
CA PHE A 768 8.15 -58.51 36.65
C PHE A 768 9.05 -59.64 37.13
N VAL A 769 8.64 -60.90 36.91
CA VAL A 769 9.27 -62.06 37.49
C VAL A 769 10.65 -62.33 36.91
N SER A 770 10.93 -61.95 35.64
CA SER A 770 12.17 -62.33 34.95
C SER A 770 13.41 -61.66 35.48
N PHE A 771 13.29 -60.36 35.89
CA PHE A 771 14.40 -59.52 36.41
C PHE A 771 13.89 -58.62 37.52
N PRO A 772 13.55 -59.10 38.71
CA PRO A 772 12.76 -58.35 39.68
C PRO A 772 13.45 -57.10 40.20
N GLY A 773 14.78 -57.02 40.31
CA GLY A 773 15.47 -55.79 40.76
C GLY A 773 15.49 -54.68 39.74
N THR A 774 15.97 -54.96 38.55
CA THR A 774 16.14 -53.94 37.46
C THR A 774 14.80 -53.45 36.93
N SER A 775 13.84 -54.37 36.73
CA SER A 775 12.51 -54.04 36.19
C SER A 775 11.74 -53.11 37.13
N HIS A 776 11.78 -53.34 38.44
CA HIS A 776 11.13 -52.47 39.41
C HIS A 776 11.77 -51.06 39.44
N ILE A 777 13.12 -50.96 39.38
CA ILE A 777 13.82 -49.69 39.38
C ILE A 777 13.45 -48.86 38.11
N VAL A 778 13.53 -49.49 36.93
CA VAL A 778 13.21 -48.82 35.66
C VAL A 778 11.73 -48.42 35.61
N PHE A 779 10.84 -49.24 36.14
CA PHE A 779 9.42 -48.93 36.18
C PHE A 779 9.09 -47.81 37.17
N ILE A 780 9.68 -47.79 38.35
CA ILE A 780 9.52 -46.67 39.30
C ILE A 780 10.05 -45.36 38.70
N LEU A 781 11.22 -45.43 38.03
CA LEU A 781 11.79 -44.27 37.35
C LEU A 781 10.86 -43.74 36.23
N PHE A 782 10.24 -44.66 35.47
CA PHE A 782 9.27 -44.36 34.46
C PHE A 782 8.03 -43.64 35.05
N ILE A 783 7.45 -44.22 36.11
CA ILE A 783 6.29 -43.64 36.78
C ILE A 783 6.64 -42.18 37.24
N PHE A 784 7.79 -42.04 37.88
CA PHE A 784 8.19 -40.72 38.39
C PHE A 784 8.42 -39.69 37.27
N LEU A 785 9.29 -40.02 36.29
CA LEU A 785 9.68 -39.04 35.24
C LEU A 785 8.57 -38.80 34.20
N ILE A 786 7.88 -39.87 33.79
CA ILE A 786 6.95 -39.81 32.66
C ILE A 786 5.52 -39.61 33.16
N ALA A 787 5.02 -40.46 34.02
CA ALA A 787 3.62 -40.37 34.42
C ALA A 787 3.36 -39.24 35.40
N ILE A 788 4.28 -38.95 36.37
CA ILE A 788 4.07 -37.87 37.34
C ILE A 788 4.60 -36.55 36.78
N VAL A 789 5.88 -36.43 36.45
CA VAL A 789 6.49 -35.14 36.11
C VAL A 789 6.05 -34.66 34.73
N LEU A 790 6.21 -35.47 33.69
CA LEU A 790 5.91 -35.08 32.31
C LEU A 790 4.42 -34.85 32.10
N PHE A 791 3.54 -35.74 32.61
CA PHE A 791 2.09 -35.58 32.46
C PHE A 791 1.55 -34.34 33.17
N ASN A 792 2.04 -34.06 34.40
CA ASN A 792 1.65 -32.88 35.13
C ASN A 792 2.17 -31.59 34.46
N LEU A 793 3.37 -31.63 33.87
CA LEU A 793 3.91 -30.53 33.08
C LEU A 793 3.09 -30.24 31.82
N LEU A 794 2.64 -31.31 31.11
CA LEU A 794 1.73 -31.22 29.97
C LEU A 794 0.38 -30.60 30.37
N ASN A 795 -0.19 -31.04 31.49
CA ASN A 795 -1.43 -30.47 32.00
C ASN A 795 -1.26 -29.00 32.41
N GLY A 796 -0.16 -28.66 33.07
CA GLY A 796 0.16 -27.27 33.41
C GLY A 796 0.30 -26.36 32.18
N LEU A 797 0.95 -26.82 31.11
CA LEU A 797 1.07 -26.12 29.87
C LEU A 797 -0.30 -25.92 29.20
N ALA A 798 -1.14 -26.94 29.17
CA ALA A 798 -2.48 -26.85 28.60
C ALA A 798 -3.37 -25.82 29.33
N VAL A 799 -3.29 -25.80 30.68
CA VAL A 799 -4.02 -24.81 31.51
C VAL A 799 -3.51 -23.40 31.25
N SER A 800 -2.18 -23.21 31.21
CA SER A 800 -1.57 -21.90 30.93
C SER A 800 -1.94 -21.36 29.55
N ASP A 801 -1.85 -22.22 28.51
CA ASP A 801 -2.24 -21.83 27.15
C ASP A 801 -3.73 -21.50 27.04
N THR A 802 -4.58 -22.27 27.72
CA THR A 802 -6.03 -22.02 27.77
C THR A 802 -6.34 -20.67 28.40
N GLN A 803 -5.68 -20.31 29.50
CA GLN A 803 -5.88 -19.03 30.16
C GLN A 803 -5.43 -17.86 29.28
N ALA A 804 -4.25 -17.95 28.65
CA ALA A 804 -3.74 -16.92 27.77
C ALA A 804 -4.66 -16.64 26.56
N ILE A 805 -5.29 -17.69 25.98
CA ILE A 805 -6.25 -17.53 24.88
C ILE A 805 -7.56 -16.95 25.38
N ARG A 806 -8.01 -17.30 26.58
CA ARG A 806 -9.26 -16.81 27.17
C ARG A 806 -9.21 -15.29 27.40
N ASP A 807 -8.07 -14.76 27.80
CA ASP A 807 -7.86 -13.32 27.98
C ASP A 807 -7.98 -12.55 26.67
N ASP A 808 -7.57 -13.18 25.54
CA ASP A 808 -7.68 -12.63 24.20
C ASP A 808 -8.94 -13.11 23.43
N ALA A 809 -9.87 -13.83 24.09
CA ALA A 809 -10.96 -14.55 23.43
C ALA A 809 -11.84 -13.67 22.53
N GLU A 810 -12.12 -12.44 22.96
CA GLU A 810 -12.91 -11.48 22.18
C GLU A 810 -12.23 -11.13 20.86
N ILE A 811 -10.92 -10.84 20.89
CA ILE A 811 -10.12 -10.51 19.70
C ILE A 811 -10.05 -11.71 18.75
N VAL A 812 -9.82 -12.90 19.30
CA VAL A 812 -9.74 -14.17 18.55
C VAL A 812 -11.06 -14.44 17.81
N SER A 813 -12.20 -14.20 18.47
CA SER A 813 -13.52 -14.31 17.84
C SER A 813 -13.67 -13.33 16.65
N TYR A 814 -13.31 -12.07 16.82
CA TYR A 814 -13.39 -11.09 15.73
C TYR A 814 -12.43 -11.43 14.58
N MET A 815 -11.20 -11.89 14.87
CA MET A 815 -10.25 -12.34 13.84
C MET A 815 -10.82 -13.51 13.02
N SER A 816 -11.45 -14.48 13.67
CA SER A 816 -12.09 -15.62 12.99
C SER A 816 -13.25 -15.16 12.09
N ARG A 817 -14.11 -14.23 12.58
CA ARG A 817 -15.17 -13.61 11.78
C ARG A 817 -14.63 -12.89 10.55
N VAL A 818 -13.58 -12.07 10.70
CA VAL A 818 -12.94 -11.34 9.60
C VAL A 818 -12.42 -12.30 8.53
N ARG A 819 -11.73 -13.38 8.94
CA ARG A 819 -11.21 -14.39 7.99
C ARG A 819 -12.34 -15.04 7.21
N LEU A 820 -13.37 -15.55 7.90
CA LEU A 820 -14.52 -16.19 7.25
C LEU A 820 -15.21 -15.25 6.24
N MET A 821 -15.40 -13.98 6.61
CA MET A 821 -16.04 -13.00 5.74
C MET A 821 -15.16 -12.67 4.53
N SER A 822 -13.86 -12.52 4.73
CA SER A 822 -12.90 -12.26 3.66
C SER A 822 -12.83 -13.43 2.67
N ASP A 823 -12.84 -14.67 3.16
CA ASP A 823 -12.81 -15.86 2.31
C ASP A 823 -14.09 -15.95 1.45
N ILE A 824 -15.25 -15.76 2.05
CA ILE A 824 -16.54 -15.75 1.31
C ILE A 824 -16.59 -14.61 0.30
N GLU A 825 -16.15 -13.40 0.67
CA GLU A 825 -16.13 -12.24 -0.23
C GLU A 825 -15.19 -12.47 -1.41
N SER A 826 -14.01 -13.04 -1.17
CA SER A 826 -13.02 -13.38 -2.20
C SER A 826 -13.55 -14.42 -3.19
N LEU A 827 -14.31 -15.43 -2.72
CA LEU A 827 -14.95 -16.43 -3.58
C LEU A 827 -15.91 -15.82 -4.61
N PHE A 828 -16.71 -14.84 -4.19
CA PHE A 828 -17.69 -14.19 -5.08
C PHE A 828 -17.12 -13.10 -5.98
N GLN A 829 -15.93 -12.59 -5.68
CA GLN A 829 -15.26 -11.54 -6.45
C GLN A 829 -14.26 -12.06 -7.46
N SER A 830 -13.80 -13.29 -7.31
CA SER A 830 -12.88 -13.91 -8.26
C SER A 830 -13.44 -13.78 -9.68
N PRO A 831 -12.63 -13.36 -10.66
CA PRO A 831 -13.10 -13.19 -12.02
C PRO A 831 -13.59 -14.55 -12.52
N SER A 832 -14.91 -14.72 -12.55
CA SER A 832 -15.63 -15.91 -12.98
C SER A 832 -15.29 -16.33 -14.42
N HIS A 833 -14.55 -15.48 -15.15
CA HIS A 833 -14.14 -15.76 -16.53
C HIS A 833 -13.18 -16.95 -16.67
N LEU A 834 -12.32 -17.22 -15.70
CA LEU A 834 -11.42 -18.38 -15.78
C LEU A 834 -12.18 -19.68 -15.50
N PHE A 835 -13.01 -19.70 -14.46
CA PHE A 835 -13.76 -20.91 -14.07
C PHE A 835 -14.94 -21.18 -15.00
N VAL A 836 -15.75 -20.17 -15.31
CA VAL A 836 -16.85 -20.28 -16.27
C VAL A 836 -16.33 -20.55 -17.70
N GLY A 837 -15.18 -19.97 -18.07
CA GLY A 837 -14.52 -20.25 -19.35
C GLY A 837 -13.99 -21.67 -19.45
N THR A 838 -13.45 -22.23 -18.36
CA THR A 838 -12.92 -23.61 -18.32
C THR A 838 -14.05 -24.64 -18.20
N LEU A 839 -15.05 -24.40 -17.37
CA LEU A 839 -16.26 -25.23 -17.30
C LEU A 839 -17.08 -25.19 -18.57
N ARG A 840 -17.16 -24.06 -19.27
CA ARG A 840 -17.81 -23.94 -20.57
C ARG A 840 -17.08 -24.71 -21.68
N ARG A 841 -15.77 -24.90 -21.56
CA ARG A 841 -14.99 -25.78 -22.44
C ARG A 841 -15.23 -27.26 -22.15
N ILE A 842 -15.52 -27.62 -20.88
CA ILE A 842 -15.72 -29.00 -20.44
C ILE A 842 -17.18 -29.42 -20.51
N CYS A 843 -18.15 -28.54 -20.25
CA CYS A 843 -19.58 -28.80 -20.28
C CYS A 843 -20.31 -27.78 -21.13
N CYS A 844 -20.61 -28.12 -22.37
CA CYS A 844 -21.35 -27.29 -23.32
C CYS A 844 -22.80 -26.91 -22.89
N CYS A 845 -23.29 -27.45 -21.79
CA CYS A 845 -24.70 -27.35 -21.36
C CYS A 845 -24.95 -26.54 -20.11
N TRP A 846 -23.91 -25.84 -19.53
CA TRP A 846 -24.12 -25.10 -18.29
C TRP A 846 -24.79 -23.74 -18.56
N PRO A 847 -25.93 -23.42 -17.94
CA PRO A 847 -26.56 -22.11 -18.08
C PRO A 847 -25.64 -21.02 -17.52
N THR A 848 -25.55 -19.87 -18.20
CA THR A 848 -24.79 -18.70 -17.79
C THR A 848 -25.44 -18.05 -16.55
N VAL A 849 -25.24 -18.64 -15.37
CA VAL A 849 -25.69 -18.03 -14.13
C VAL A 849 -24.72 -16.87 -13.81
N SER A 850 -25.20 -15.66 -14.02
CA SER A 850 -24.47 -14.47 -13.60
C SER A 850 -24.45 -14.40 -12.09
N LEU A 851 -23.29 -14.58 -11.46
CA LEU A 851 -23.08 -14.41 -10.01
C LEU A 851 -23.12 -12.93 -9.57
N LYS A 852 -23.20 -11.99 -10.52
CA LYS A 852 -23.26 -10.54 -10.25
C LYS A 852 -24.37 -10.12 -9.26
N PRO A 853 -25.62 -10.63 -9.34
CA PRO A 853 -26.67 -10.25 -8.37
C PRO A 853 -26.40 -10.79 -6.97
N ILE A 854 -25.76 -11.96 -6.83
CA ILE A 854 -25.41 -12.55 -5.54
C ILE A 854 -24.26 -11.78 -4.92
N ALA A 855 -23.21 -11.48 -5.70
CA ALA A 855 -22.09 -10.67 -5.25
C ALA A 855 -22.55 -9.28 -4.76
N ARG A 856 -23.52 -8.63 -5.44
CA ARG A 856 -24.10 -7.35 -4.98
C ARG A 856 -24.81 -7.45 -3.64
N ARG A 857 -25.38 -8.61 -3.29
CA ARG A 857 -26.04 -8.82 -1.98
C ARG A 857 -25.06 -8.96 -0.83
N ILE A 858 -23.83 -9.35 -1.09
CA ILE A 858 -22.78 -9.56 -0.09
C ILE A 858 -22.17 -8.22 0.34
N TYR A 859 -22.11 -7.22 -0.55
CA TYR A 859 -21.62 -5.89 -0.19
C TYR A 859 -22.59 -5.19 0.77
N LEU A 860 -22.05 -4.62 1.84
CA LEU A 860 -22.79 -3.78 2.76
C LEU A 860 -23.11 -2.42 2.13
N PHE A 861 -22.11 -1.86 1.44
CA PHE A 861 -22.16 -0.53 0.86
C PHE A 861 -21.88 -0.61 -0.65
N PRO A 862 -22.85 -0.98 -1.49
CA PRO A 862 -22.67 -0.97 -2.93
C PRO A 862 -22.38 0.45 -3.42
N TYR A 863 -21.36 0.61 -4.23
CA TYR A 863 -20.75 1.87 -4.66
C TYR A 863 -21.70 3.00 -5.13
N LYS A 864 -22.86 2.65 -5.66
CA LYS A 864 -23.85 3.64 -6.19
C LYS A 864 -24.84 4.17 -5.14
N VAL A 865 -24.77 3.72 -3.90
CA VAL A 865 -25.68 4.15 -2.85
C VAL A 865 -24.97 5.17 -1.96
N PRO A 866 -25.44 6.41 -1.86
CA PRO A 866 -24.77 7.47 -1.08
C PRO A 866 -24.82 7.28 0.44
N CYS A 867 -25.19 6.09 0.93
CA CYS A 867 -25.46 5.83 2.34
C CYS A 867 -24.37 4.96 2.97
N ASN A 868 -23.19 5.56 3.21
CA ASN A 868 -22.11 4.93 3.97
C ASN A 868 -22.17 5.25 5.47
N VAL A 869 -23.31 5.76 5.92
CA VAL A 869 -23.60 6.10 7.31
C VAL A 869 -24.87 5.41 7.73
N ILE A 870 -24.82 4.71 8.86
CA ILE A 870 -25.96 4.01 9.45
C ILE A 870 -26.34 4.72 10.73
N GLY A 871 -27.64 5.00 10.90
CA GLY A 871 -28.23 5.46 12.15
C GLY A 871 -28.84 4.30 12.93
N VAL A 872 -28.67 4.30 14.22
CA VAL A 872 -29.28 3.34 15.14
C VAL A 872 -30.09 4.10 16.17
N LEU A 873 -31.33 3.68 16.38
CA LEU A 873 -32.26 4.26 17.39
C LEU A 873 -32.19 3.41 18.67
N PRO A 874 -31.49 3.84 19.72
CA PRO A 874 -31.38 3.06 20.97
C PRO A 874 -32.71 2.81 21.63
N ASN A 875 -33.60 3.83 21.67
CA ASN A 875 -34.88 3.81 22.39
C ASN A 875 -35.96 3.00 21.67
N GLN A 876 -35.74 2.62 20.41
CA GLN A 876 -36.64 1.79 19.60
C GLN A 876 -36.08 0.36 19.37
N GLY A 877 -35.49 -0.25 20.40
CA GLY A 877 -34.98 -1.61 20.33
C GLY A 877 -33.74 -1.75 19.43
N SER A 878 -32.82 -0.75 19.40
CA SER A 878 -31.59 -0.74 18.58
C SER A 878 -31.85 -0.93 17.08
N ARG A 879 -32.98 -0.39 16.59
CA ARG A 879 -33.38 -0.49 15.18
C ARG A 879 -32.43 0.26 14.27
N ILE A 880 -31.97 -0.42 13.22
CA ILE A 880 -31.04 0.17 12.24
C ILE A 880 -31.82 0.96 11.19
N MET A 881 -31.42 2.20 10.98
CA MET A 881 -31.89 3.06 9.90
C MET A 881 -30.75 3.34 8.92
N PHE A 882 -30.94 3.02 7.65
CA PHE A 882 -30.01 3.45 6.60
C PHE A 882 -30.31 4.91 6.24
N CYS A 883 -29.35 5.82 6.50
CA CYS A 883 -29.53 7.26 6.31
C CYS A 883 -29.69 7.60 4.83
N THR A 884 -30.86 8.06 4.41
CA THR A 884 -31.07 8.74 3.13
C THR A 884 -30.88 10.25 3.31
N HIS A 885 -30.36 10.93 2.28
CA HIS A 885 -30.07 12.35 2.26
C HIS A 885 -31.20 13.23 2.85
N GLN A 886 -30.82 14.24 3.64
CA GLN A 886 -31.69 15.18 4.36
C GLN A 886 -32.78 15.88 3.51
N LYS A 887 -32.66 15.95 2.18
CA LYS A 887 -33.62 16.59 1.29
C LYS A 887 -34.85 15.74 0.93
N LYS A 888 -34.85 14.44 1.19
CA LYS A 888 -35.96 13.51 0.90
C LYS A 888 -36.74 13.06 2.16
N ARG A 889 -36.35 13.55 3.33
CA ARG A 889 -37.00 13.11 4.60
C ARG A 889 -38.46 13.53 4.72
N GLN A 890 -38.85 14.66 4.14
CA GLN A 890 -40.24 15.12 4.15
C GLN A 890 -41.17 14.43 3.15
N GLU A 891 -40.61 13.85 2.05
CA GLU A 891 -41.37 13.06 1.06
C GLU A 891 -41.42 11.56 1.37
N ILE A 892 -40.66 11.04 2.31
CA ILE A 892 -40.53 9.61 2.61
C ILE A 892 -41.37 9.18 3.81
N GLU A 893 -41.79 10.09 4.66
CA GLU A 893 -42.79 9.74 5.73
C GLU A 893 -44.10 9.22 5.16
N GLU A 894 -44.45 9.57 3.92
CA GLU A 894 -45.67 9.05 3.23
C GLU A 894 -45.43 7.81 2.35
N LYS A 895 -44.13 7.40 2.08
CA LYS A 895 -43.83 6.24 1.20
C LYS A 895 -42.80 5.30 1.79
N THR A 896 -42.91 4.91 3.04
CA THR A 896 -41.94 4.09 3.78
C THR A 896 -41.81 2.64 3.36
N THR A 897 -42.38 2.20 2.24
CA THR A 897 -42.37 0.79 1.81
C THR A 897 -41.51 0.54 0.55
N GLN A 898 -40.93 1.56 -0.08
CA GLN A 898 -40.36 1.39 -1.43
C GLN A 898 -38.87 1.73 -1.64
N CYS A 899 -38.09 2.14 -0.63
CA CYS A 899 -36.71 2.60 -0.80
C CYS A 899 -35.61 1.57 -0.53
N CYS A 900 -35.91 0.35 -0.15
CA CYS A 900 -34.93 -0.75 -0.12
C CYS A 900 -35.44 -1.91 -0.98
N PRO A 901 -34.93 -2.07 -2.22
CA PRO A 901 -35.45 -3.09 -3.15
C PRO A 901 -35.24 -4.53 -2.70
N HIS A 902 -34.50 -4.83 -1.64
CA HIS A 902 -34.31 -6.20 -1.15
C HIS A 902 -34.13 -6.26 0.37
N GLY A 903 -35.24 -6.51 1.10
CA GLY A 903 -35.20 -7.31 2.31
C GLY A 903 -34.36 -6.75 3.48
N CYS A 904 -34.46 -5.47 3.82
CA CYS A 904 -34.16 -5.02 5.17
C CYS A 904 -35.31 -5.39 6.09
N GLY A 905 -35.38 -6.67 6.45
CA GLY A 905 -36.08 -7.09 7.68
C GLY A 905 -35.47 -6.29 8.83
N SER A 906 -36.24 -6.02 9.85
CA SER A 906 -35.87 -5.29 11.06
C SER A 906 -34.57 -5.87 11.69
N SER A 907 -33.42 -5.54 11.13
CA SER A 907 -32.16 -5.90 11.72
C SER A 907 -31.88 -4.94 12.86
N THR A 908 -31.77 -5.49 14.04
CA THR A 908 -31.36 -4.79 15.26
C THR A 908 -29.85 -4.95 15.43
N LEU A 909 -29.15 -3.90 15.85
CA LEU A 909 -27.75 -4.00 16.23
C LEU A 909 -27.64 -4.57 17.64
N ASP A 910 -26.58 -5.34 17.91
CA ASP A 910 -26.30 -5.86 19.25
C ASP A 910 -26.28 -4.70 20.27
N PRO A 911 -27.11 -4.76 21.34
CA PRO A 911 -27.16 -3.71 22.36
C PRO A 911 -25.80 -3.44 23.05
N GLN A 912 -24.94 -4.44 23.14
CA GLN A 912 -23.60 -4.27 23.74
C GLN A 912 -22.70 -3.38 22.90
N ILE A 913 -22.78 -3.50 21.56
CA ILE A 913 -22.03 -2.63 20.63
C ILE A 913 -22.50 -1.19 20.78
N LEU A 914 -23.82 -0.99 20.84
CA LEU A 914 -24.41 0.32 21.01
C LEU A 914 -24.02 0.97 22.34
N LYS A 915 -24.03 0.21 23.44
CA LYS A 915 -23.58 0.67 24.75
C LYS A 915 -22.12 1.14 24.72
N LYS A 916 -21.21 0.35 24.15
CA LYS A 916 -19.80 0.74 23.99
C LYS A 916 -19.64 2.01 23.12
N ALA A 917 -20.43 2.16 22.05
CA ALA A 917 -20.40 3.36 21.22
C ALA A 917 -20.84 4.60 22.01
N MET A 918 -21.92 4.50 22.78
CA MET A 918 -22.41 5.59 23.62
C MET A 918 -21.41 5.96 24.74
N GLU A 919 -20.72 5.00 25.32
CA GLU A 919 -19.65 5.25 26.30
C GLU A 919 -18.50 6.07 25.70
N ILE A 920 -18.06 5.73 24.46
CA ILE A 920 -17.01 6.47 23.75
C ILE A 920 -17.46 7.91 23.47
N ILE A 921 -18.70 8.10 22.96
CA ILE A 921 -19.25 9.42 22.65
C ILE A 921 -19.34 10.26 23.95
N ASN A 922 -19.91 9.71 25.00
CA ASN A 922 -20.04 10.42 26.27
C ASN A 922 -18.67 10.81 26.87
N ASN A 923 -17.65 9.97 26.71
CA ASN A 923 -16.31 10.29 27.19
C ASN A 923 -15.65 11.38 26.31
N ARG A 924 -15.87 11.34 24.98
CA ARG A 924 -15.40 12.38 24.08
C ARG A 924 -16.03 13.73 24.38
N ASP A 925 -17.33 13.77 24.60
CA ASP A 925 -18.07 15.00 24.89
C ASP A 925 -17.64 15.61 26.23
N LYS A 926 -17.39 14.77 27.26
CA LYS A 926 -16.82 15.24 28.54
C LYS A 926 -15.41 15.85 28.39
N VAL A 927 -14.56 15.25 27.54
CA VAL A 927 -13.21 15.78 27.27
C VAL A 927 -13.31 17.11 26.51
N SER A 928 -14.21 17.19 25.54
CA SER A 928 -14.46 18.43 24.78
C SER A 928 -14.96 19.55 25.67
N ASP A 929 -15.90 19.28 26.57
CA ASP A 929 -16.41 20.26 27.54
C ASP A 929 -15.29 20.72 28.49
N LEU A 930 -14.39 19.82 28.92
CA LEU A 930 -13.26 20.14 29.77
C LEU A 930 -12.23 21.02 29.04
N ASP A 931 -11.96 20.74 27.76
CA ASP A 931 -11.02 21.53 26.93
C ASP A 931 -11.61 22.91 26.62
N GLU A 932 -12.91 23.04 26.41
CA GLU A 932 -13.59 24.32 26.24
C GLU A 932 -13.53 25.15 27.54
N VAL A 933 -13.74 24.53 28.68
CA VAL A 933 -13.58 25.19 29.99
C VAL A 933 -12.13 25.63 30.22
N LYS A 934 -11.15 24.81 29.80
CA LYS A 934 -9.74 25.13 29.92
C LYS A 934 -9.32 26.29 29.02
N THR A 935 -9.82 26.33 27.77
CA THR A 935 -9.58 27.44 26.82
C THR A 935 -10.17 28.74 27.37
N LYS A 936 -11.40 28.72 27.86
CA LYS A 936 -12.03 29.89 28.50
C LYS A 936 -11.26 30.34 29.75
N LEU A 937 -10.71 29.38 30.52
CA LEU A 937 -9.87 29.68 31.70
C LEU A 937 -8.55 30.36 31.28
N ASP A 938 -7.95 29.92 30.18
CA ASP A 938 -6.69 30.52 29.70
C ASP A 938 -6.95 31.89 29.01
N GLU A 939 -8.11 32.12 28.41
CA GLU A 939 -8.58 33.43 27.95
C GLU A 939 -8.74 34.40 29.14
N VAL A 940 -9.44 33.96 30.19
CA VAL A 940 -9.61 34.77 31.40
C VAL A 940 -8.28 35.08 32.10
N LYS A 941 -7.33 34.11 32.10
CA LYS A 941 -5.96 34.35 32.61
C LYS A 941 -5.20 35.41 31.82
N THR A 942 -5.40 35.44 30.48
CA THR A 942 -4.76 36.43 29.61
C THR A 942 -5.36 37.82 29.83
N GLU A 943 -6.69 37.92 29.97
CA GLU A 943 -7.38 39.17 30.31
C GLU A 943 -6.97 39.69 31.70
N LEU A 944 -6.80 38.79 32.69
CA LEU A 944 -6.34 39.13 34.01
C LEU A 944 -4.91 39.72 33.98
N LYS A 945 -3.99 39.12 33.21
CA LYS A 945 -2.65 39.66 33.02
C LYS A 945 -2.64 41.03 32.35
N GLU A 946 -3.52 41.27 31.37
CA GLU A 946 -3.67 42.57 30.74
C GLU A 946 -4.22 43.60 31.74
N PHE A 947 -5.15 43.18 32.61
CA PHE A 947 -5.70 44.03 33.63
C PHE A 947 -4.63 44.40 34.68
N GLU A 948 -3.81 43.41 35.13
CA GLU A 948 -2.65 43.68 36.01
C GLU A 948 -1.67 44.69 35.40
N LEU A 949 -1.36 44.55 34.08
CA LEU A 949 -0.48 45.49 33.38
C LEU A 949 -1.10 46.88 33.21
N ARG A 950 -2.41 46.98 33.14
CA ARG A 950 -3.13 48.29 33.12
C ARG A 950 -3.13 48.91 34.51
N PHE A 951 -3.29 48.09 35.56
CA PHE A 951 -3.26 48.52 36.95
C PHE A 951 -1.88 49.05 37.34
N ASP A 952 -0.82 48.35 36.99
CA ASP A 952 0.57 48.79 37.23
C ASP A 952 0.88 50.12 36.50
N ARG A 953 0.37 50.29 35.28
CA ARG A 953 0.50 51.57 34.56
C ARG A 953 -0.26 52.70 35.27
N MET A 954 -1.45 52.46 35.79
CA MET A 954 -2.22 53.43 36.54
C MET A 954 -1.53 53.78 37.86
N GLU A 955 -1.02 52.77 38.56
CA GLU A 955 -0.28 52.98 39.83
C GLU A 955 1.00 53.82 39.61
N LYS A 956 1.70 53.56 38.50
CA LYS A 956 2.89 54.38 38.12
C LYS A 956 2.50 55.81 37.76
N SER A 957 1.44 55.99 37.03
CA SER A 957 0.90 57.34 36.68
C SER A 957 0.43 58.09 37.95
N TRP A 958 -0.21 57.35 38.87
CA TRP A 958 -0.62 57.92 40.14
C TRP A 958 0.56 58.38 40.99
N LYS A 959 1.62 57.57 41.12
CA LYS A 959 2.86 57.94 41.79
C LYS A 959 3.55 59.15 41.18
N GLU A 960 3.56 59.26 39.86
CA GLU A 960 4.07 60.44 39.11
C GLU A 960 3.25 61.71 39.38
N THR A 961 1.91 61.57 39.44
CA THR A 961 1.02 62.72 39.78
C THR A 961 1.14 63.12 41.23
N GLU A 962 1.31 62.19 42.16
CA GLU A 962 1.59 62.49 43.58
C GLU A 962 2.92 63.23 43.75
N VAL A 963 3.98 62.83 43.05
CA VAL A 963 5.26 63.56 43.03
C VAL A 963 5.12 64.95 42.46
N LYS A 964 4.34 65.12 41.37
CA LYS A 964 4.05 66.47 40.80
C LYS A 964 3.26 67.34 41.76
N LEU A 965 2.27 66.77 42.46
CA LEU A 965 1.44 67.48 43.44
C LEU A 965 2.29 67.90 44.65
N LYS A 966 3.20 67.04 45.18
CA LYS A 966 4.14 67.39 46.23
C LYS A 966 5.07 68.54 45.80
N ARG A 967 5.61 68.49 44.58
CA ARG A 967 6.44 69.59 44.05
C ARG A 967 5.67 70.93 43.92
N THR A 968 4.43 70.87 43.49
CA THR A 968 3.58 72.09 43.41
C THR A 968 3.20 72.63 44.77
N LEU A 969 2.96 71.77 45.76
CA LEU A 969 2.77 72.12 47.18
C LEU A 969 4.03 72.75 47.79
N ASP A 970 5.20 72.20 47.49
CA ASP A 970 6.52 72.78 47.98
C ASP A 970 6.79 74.14 47.29
N ILE A 971 6.38 74.36 46.04
CA ILE A 971 6.51 75.66 45.38
C ILE A 971 5.52 76.67 45.95
N LEU A 972 4.28 76.25 46.27
CA LEU A 972 3.28 77.15 46.95
C LEU A 972 3.71 77.51 48.34
N HIS A 973 4.27 76.56 49.12
CA HIS A 973 4.85 76.86 50.48
C HIS A 973 6.06 77.79 50.43
N ARG A 974 6.87 77.74 49.36
CA ARG A 974 8.00 78.70 49.19
C ARG A 974 7.50 80.06 48.75
N SER A 975 6.42 80.17 47.98
CA SER A 975 5.82 81.44 47.53
C SER A 975 5.15 82.12 48.71
N ASP A 976 4.46 81.37 49.64
CA ASP A 976 3.89 81.97 50.87
C ASP A 976 4.94 82.43 51.90
N SER A 977 6.14 81.79 51.90
CA SER A 977 7.24 82.24 52.78
C SER A 977 7.96 83.46 52.18
N SER A 978 7.83 83.81 50.89
CA SER A 978 8.43 85.00 50.28
C SER A 978 7.54 86.19 50.37
N SER A 979 6.24 86.07 50.62
CA SER A 979 5.26 87.17 50.76
C SER A 979 5.11 87.65 52.24
N ARG A 980 5.86 86.97 53.14
CA ARG A 980 5.95 87.38 54.56
C ARG A 980 7.34 87.91 54.98
N LYS A 981 8.13 88.42 54.03
CA LYS A 981 9.35 89.25 54.41
C LYS A 981 9.17 90.65 53.79
#